data_200f6a331882642c1c0a458332dc1f28
#
_entry.id   200f6a331882642c1c0a458332dc1f28
#
_cell.length_a   1.000
_cell.length_b   1.000
_cell.length_c   1.000
_cell.angle_alpha   90.00
_cell.angle_beta   90.00
_cell.angle_gamma   90.00
#
_symmetry.space_group_name_H-M   'P 1'
#
loop_
_entity.id
_entity.type
_entity.pdbx_description
1 polymer ?
#
loop_
_entity_poly.entity_id
_entity_poly.type
_entity_poly.pdbx_seq_one_letter_code
_entity_poly.pdbx_strand_id
1 'polypeptide(L)'
;MSSPSETTKTPAALDRSKSSGARKGVRKYFLPAPSASKPVSQGIEEELRAIGNRSGRSDQQDTRVKDASADQTTKPHPDSWMHSATRLRLVGLTFSGGGIRSATFCLGVLQALEGLGLLRQVDYLSSVSGGGYINSWFLACRRNKIASTEDQAAVGHLRSFGRYLAPAAGFFSADTWTIAMVWLRNSMLLQAILVSFIALLLLLPRFFQWALTNFPASHLMLAWISTFGLLAFSFAAMLVLLFKQNAGEEQRTGILSQTTKPLISLKGQGALQIFALVPLLAGMALFASLLWNTAKSGVATLPAELLFESALLTVATFVAAYISIMRDYKRRIGALAGSILVGAVCGALFFALGLLVFRVFQGWARYDCPGPGSWKAGLWGAPFLVSSVSLCVVLQIGLLGRAMDDSIREWWSRLAAFLGIYSFASFALELLAIWGPLYTFSLANWIVGAAAGGGLLTTIAGLVAACSPHTSGTDRFSFKEILAAIAPFAFSLLLLVMISTGIHYGLTAHYFQSSVPAPAPQAGCDLPPNNLASARPPQIEGTRSPVTQEMVKDYWQALSHSSQQDIRIVLWLFIALAVVCLILAWRVDINEFSMSPFYRNRLVRCFLGAARAARGERKPNPFTKFDFKDDFGLAELKQPGYDGPVPIINTALNMVGGGDAGLQERRASSFFFTPYCSGSEQTGVRPTIEFGKGKGGITIGRCIATSGAAASPNMGYHTKSTVAFLMTFFNVRLGLWTRSPKFPASQQGARWGFWYLLKELFGTAGDDDKFLYLSDGGHFENLGVYELIRRRCRYIIACDAEQDEHFVMSGLGGLIRKCRVDFDVDIEIDTREIRTRDANSYSRAHCALGRVRYDRNDRDQDGYLVYLKASLTGDEDGDILQYKAENAAFPHQSTADQFFDESQFESYRRLGQHIAKSAFETREPGTSPVILSDEWIEHLLQGGHSPSPQMGGCQV
;
A
#
# COMPACT_ATOMS: atom_id res chain seq x y z
N MET A 1 63.70 7.96 47.72
CA MET A 1 64.26 8.99 46.79
C MET A 1 63.10 9.31 45.85
N SER A 2 62.58 10.49 46.02
CA SER A 2 61.92 11.46 45.19
C SER A 2 60.93 10.97 44.18
N SER A 3 59.70 11.15 44.54
CA SER A 3 58.55 11.31 43.67
C SER A 3 58.48 12.70 43.03
N PRO A 4 57.90 12.89 41.81
CA PRO A 4 57.37 14.19 41.44
C PRO A 4 55.87 14.17 41.39
N SER A 5 55.30 15.29 41.84
CA SER A 5 53.91 15.70 42.01
C SER A 5 53.12 15.74 40.69
N GLU A 6 51.95 15.10 40.68
CA GLU A 6 50.88 15.35 39.68
C GLU A 6 50.10 16.62 40.04
N THR A 7 50.15 17.59 39.16
CA THR A 7 49.27 18.77 39.16
C THR A 7 47.94 18.44 38.51
N THR A 8 46.88 18.44 39.30
CA THR A 8 45.47 18.37 38.88
C THR A 8 45.10 19.60 38.06
N LYS A 9 44.86 19.43 36.76
CA LYS A 9 44.22 20.42 35.90
C LYS A 9 42.70 20.26 35.99
N THR A 10 42.05 21.27 36.51
CA THR A 10 40.60 21.47 36.46
C THR A 10 40.10 21.51 35.01
N PRO A 11 39.01 20.83 34.64
CA PRO A 11 38.49 20.95 33.28
C PRO A 11 37.79 22.30 33.09
N ALA A 12 38.14 22.98 32.04
CA ALA A 12 37.57 24.23 31.59
C ALA A 12 36.08 24.05 31.26
N ALA A 13 35.28 25.05 31.65
CA ALA A 13 33.88 25.15 31.37
C ALA A 13 33.59 25.01 29.87
N LEU A 14 32.82 23.98 29.50
CA LEU A 14 32.32 23.78 28.16
C LEU A 14 31.32 24.88 27.81
N ASP A 15 31.68 25.66 26.82
CA ASP A 15 30.90 26.73 26.21
C ASP A 15 29.54 26.15 25.69
N ARG A 16 28.42 26.52 26.34
CA ARG A 16 27.04 26.10 26.04
C ARG A 16 26.51 26.69 24.74
N SER A 17 27.30 27.46 23.97
CA SER A 17 26.83 28.06 22.69
C SER A 17 26.79 27.07 21.50
N LYS A 18 27.34 25.85 21.64
CA LYS A 18 27.39 24.85 20.54
C LYS A 18 26.28 23.79 20.57
N SER A 19 25.38 23.81 21.54
CA SER A 19 24.28 22.82 21.59
C SER A 19 23.10 23.09 20.61
N SER A 20 23.11 24.25 19.92
CA SER A 20 22.10 24.55 18.87
C SER A 20 22.32 23.82 17.54
N GLY A 21 23.48 23.16 17.39
CA GLY A 21 23.82 22.43 16.16
C GLY A 21 23.14 21.05 16.01
N ALA A 22 22.84 20.39 17.13
CA ALA A 22 22.22 19.06 17.11
C ALA A 22 20.72 19.10 16.72
N ARG A 23 20.01 20.20 17.03
CA ARG A 23 18.62 20.39 16.60
C ARG A 23 18.44 20.58 15.09
N LYS A 24 19.49 20.94 14.34
CA LYS A 24 19.46 21.10 12.87
C LYS A 24 19.58 19.78 12.12
N GLY A 25 20.03 18.70 12.76
CA GLY A 25 20.26 17.39 12.12
C GLY A 25 18.99 16.62 11.84
N VAL A 26 18.00 16.66 12.73
CA VAL A 26 16.74 15.91 12.59
C VAL A 26 15.79 16.56 11.57
N ARG A 27 15.88 17.88 11.37
CA ARG A 27 15.06 18.61 10.36
C ARG A 27 15.47 18.40 8.90
N LYS A 28 16.62 17.79 8.62
CA LYS A 28 17.13 17.62 7.23
C LYS A 28 16.54 16.46 6.44
N TYR A 29 15.72 15.61 7.06
CA TYR A 29 15.08 14.50 6.37
C TYR A 29 13.73 14.87 5.71
N PHE A 30 13.17 16.04 6.02
CA PHE A 30 11.99 16.54 5.35
C PHE A 30 12.41 17.45 4.19
N LEU A 31 12.32 16.90 2.97
CA LEU A 31 12.50 17.72 1.75
C LEU A 31 11.47 18.85 1.77
N PRO A 32 11.85 20.09 1.40
CA PRO A 32 10.87 21.15 1.30
C PRO A 32 9.78 20.73 0.30
N ALA A 33 8.52 20.81 0.73
CA ALA A 33 7.39 20.51 -0.12
C ALA A 33 7.46 21.37 -1.40
N PRO A 34 7.15 20.81 -2.57
CA PRO A 34 7.07 21.60 -3.80
C PRO A 34 6.14 22.81 -3.60
N SER A 35 6.40 23.89 -4.27
CA SER A 35 5.79 25.23 -4.09
C SER A 35 4.26 25.34 -4.07
N ALA A 36 3.55 24.24 -4.15
CA ALA A 36 2.10 24.15 -4.26
C ALA A 36 1.38 23.76 -2.94
N SER A 37 2.04 23.08 -2.00
CA SER A 37 1.47 22.71 -0.69
C SER A 37 2.03 23.55 0.45
N LYS A 38 1.22 23.74 1.52
CA LYS A 38 1.64 24.40 2.75
C LYS A 38 2.19 23.37 3.75
N PRO A 39 3.11 23.75 4.64
CA PRO A 39 3.48 22.93 5.80
C PRO A 39 2.25 22.63 6.68
N VAL A 40 2.24 21.48 7.36
CA VAL A 40 1.14 21.10 8.28
C VAL A 40 0.96 22.14 9.39
N SER A 41 2.03 22.74 9.89
CA SER A 41 2.02 23.80 10.89
C SER A 41 1.11 24.99 10.50
N GLN A 42 1.13 25.42 9.25
CA GLN A 42 0.25 26.50 8.78
C GLN A 42 -1.24 26.10 8.78
N GLY A 43 -1.54 24.83 8.48
CA GLY A 43 -2.90 24.33 8.58
C GLY A 43 -3.37 24.30 10.03
N ILE A 44 -2.53 23.89 10.96
CA ILE A 44 -2.82 23.92 12.40
C ILE A 44 -3.03 25.34 12.90
N GLU A 45 -2.24 26.31 12.45
CA GLU A 45 -2.47 27.73 12.83
C GLU A 45 -3.87 28.24 12.44
N GLU A 46 -4.36 27.87 11.25
CA GLU A 46 -5.72 28.22 10.82
C GLU A 46 -6.79 27.60 11.75
N GLU A 47 -6.58 26.34 12.17
CA GLU A 47 -7.44 25.64 13.13
C GLU A 47 -7.43 26.34 14.50
N LEU A 48 -6.25 26.66 15.04
CA LEU A 48 -6.08 27.31 16.35
C LEU A 48 -6.72 28.68 16.41
N ARG A 49 -6.58 29.50 15.36
CA ARG A 49 -7.26 30.79 15.25
C ARG A 49 -8.78 30.63 15.31
N ALA A 50 -9.32 29.63 14.62
CA ALA A 50 -10.74 29.37 14.62
C ALA A 50 -11.26 28.89 15.98
N ILE A 51 -10.49 28.06 16.69
CA ILE A 51 -10.80 27.62 18.07
C ILE A 51 -10.74 28.81 19.03
N GLY A 52 -9.67 29.62 18.99
CA GLY A 52 -9.51 30.80 19.82
C GLY A 52 -10.67 31.78 19.68
N ASN A 53 -11.07 32.09 18.45
CA ASN A 53 -12.17 32.98 18.14
C ASN A 53 -13.52 32.46 18.65
N ARG A 54 -13.74 31.12 18.56
CA ARG A 54 -15.00 30.51 19.01
C ARG A 54 -15.11 30.44 20.53
N SER A 55 -14.02 30.19 21.24
CA SER A 55 -14.00 29.98 22.68
C SER A 55 -13.93 31.30 23.47
N GLY A 56 -13.79 32.46 22.83
CA GLY A 56 -13.57 33.74 23.50
C GLY A 56 -12.24 33.84 24.25
N ARG A 57 -11.38 32.84 24.10
CA ARG A 57 -10.06 32.75 24.77
C ARG A 57 -9.02 33.68 24.15
N SER A 58 -9.33 34.32 23.01
CA SER A 58 -8.42 35.26 22.32
C SER A 58 -8.38 36.64 22.95
N ASP A 59 -9.44 37.11 23.67
CA ASP A 59 -9.58 38.53 24.01
C ASP A 59 -8.99 38.93 25.36
N GLN A 60 -8.60 38.01 26.22
CA GLN A 60 -8.18 38.39 27.59
C GLN A 60 -6.70 38.76 27.75
N GLN A 61 -5.83 38.63 26.75
CA GLN A 61 -4.39 38.94 26.88
C GLN A 61 -3.71 39.62 25.66
N ASP A 62 -4.46 40.10 24.70
CA ASP A 62 -3.86 40.70 23.46
C ASP A 62 -3.32 42.12 23.63
N THR A 63 -3.45 42.74 24.83
CA THR A 63 -2.86 44.06 25.10
C THR A 63 -1.34 44.06 25.18
N ARG A 64 -0.69 42.92 25.49
CA ARG A 64 0.77 42.86 25.55
C ARG A 64 1.44 42.42 24.22
N VAL A 65 0.67 41.89 23.27
CA VAL A 65 1.19 41.43 21.95
C VAL A 65 1.09 42.52 20.90
N LYS A 66 0.23 43.54 21.11
CA LYS A 66 0.14 44.69 20.20
C LYS A 66 1.39 45.57 20.19
N ASP A 67 2.14 45.62 21.29
CA ASP A 67 3.39 46.36 21.35
C ASP A 67 4.57 45.65 20.69
N ALA A 68 4.50 44.33 20.47
CA ALA A 68 5.51 43.56 19.77
C ALA A 68 5.23 43.39 18.26
N SER A 69 4.07 43.77 17.76
CA SER A 69 3.66 43.62 16.37
C SER A 69 3.89 44.85 15.49
N ALA A 70 4.53 45.90 16.02
CA ALA A 70 4.88 47.10 15.25
C ALA A 70 6.07 46.90 14.29
N ASP A 71 6.78 45.76 14.37
CA ASP A 71 7.85 45.41 13.42
C ASP A 71 7.36 44.40 12.39
N GLN A 72 6.74 44.89 11.33
CA GLN A 72 6.14 44.07 10.24
C GLN A 72 7.17 43.40 9.32
N THR A 73 8.45 43.34 9.67
CA THR A 73 9.51 42.83 8.79
C THR A 73 10.04 41.42 9.16
N THR A 74 9.67 40.85 10.30
CA THR A 74 10.09 39.53 10.71
C THR A 74 9.09 38.45 10.28
N LYS A 75 9.50 37.52 9.43
CA LYS A 75 8.75 36.28 9.11
C LYS A 75 8.35 35.60 10.42
N PRO A 76 7.10 35.14 10.60
CA PRO A 76 6.68 34.47 11.82
C PRO A 76 7.63 33.27 12.09
N HIS A 77 8.08 33.15 13.33
CA HIS A 77 8.95 32.06 13.75
C HIS A 77 8.23 30.73 13.48
N PRO A 78 8.88 29.72 12.86
CA PRO A 78 8.22 28.48 12.47
C PRO A 78 7.53 27.71 13.61
N ASP A 79 7.81 28.04 14.85
CA ASP A 79 7.26 27.39 16.05
C ASP A 79 6.19 28.25 16.79
N SER A 80 5.76 29.36 16.22
CA SER A 80 4.75 30.27 16.84
C SER A 80 3.41 29.58 17.17
N TRP A 81 3.00 28.60 16.36
CA TRP A 81 1.77 27.85 16.58
C TRP A 81 1.82 26.96 17.83
N MET A 82 3.00 26.48 18.23
CA MET A 82 3.16 25.65 19.44
C MET A 82 2.86 26.42 20.69
N HIS A 83 3.32 27.70 20.77
CA HIS A 83 3.00 28.58 21.88
C HIS A 83 1.50 28.90 21.94
N SER A 84 0.87 29.08 20.78
CA SER A 84 -0.59 29.29 20.72
C SER A 84 -1.36 28.06 21.20
N ALA A 85 -0.94 26.87 20.82
CA ALA A 85 -1.57 25.62 21.26
C ALA A 85 -1.45 25.41 22.78
N THR A 86 -0.26 25.64 23.35
CA THR A 86 -0.03 25.53 24.80
C THR A 86 -0.88 26.51 25.58
N ARG A 87 -0.97 27.77 25.09
CA ARG A 87 -1.79 28.82 25.75
C ARG A 87 -3.28 28.51 25.74
N LEU A 88 -3.80 27.89 24.68
CA LEU A 88 -5.21 27.55 24.56
C LEU A 88 -5.63 26.35 25.43
N ARG A 89 -4.68 25.59 25.99
CA ARG A 89 -4.94 24.36 26.79
C ARG A 89 -5.99 23.46 26.14
N LEU A 90 -5.74 23.09 24.91
CA LEU A 90 -6.65 22.35 24.03
C LEU A 90 -7.12 21.03 24.63
N VAL A 91 -8.41 20.75 24.44
CA VAL A 91 -9.04 19.48 24.81
C VAL A 91 -9.32 18.66 23.55
N GLY A 92 -8.76 17.47 23.47
CA GLY A 92 -8.99 16.53 22.40
C GLY A 92 -9.80 15.32 22.87
N LEU A 93 -10.84 14.96 22.15
CA LEU A 93 -11.56 13.71 22.29
C LEU A 93 -11.26 12.83 21.08
N THR A 94 -11.03 11.53 21.29
CA THR A 94 -10.77 10.64 20.16
C THR A 94 -11.52 9.31 20.26
N PHE A 95 -11.90 8.80 19.09
CA PHE A 95 -12.63 7.54 18.91
C PHE A 95 -11.79 6.60 18.05
N SER A 96 -11.47 5.43 18.60
CA SER A 96 -10.64 4.41 17.94
C SER A 96 -11.36 3.74 16.77
N GLY A 97 -10.59 3.03 15.93
CA GLY A 97 -11.11 2.08 14.97
C GLY A 97 -11.78 0.88 15.66
N GLY A 98 -12.55 0.12 14.89
CA GLY A 98 -13.25 -1.07 15.39
C GLY A 98 -14.62 -1.31 14.74
N GLY A 99 -14.90 -0.65 13.62
CA GLY A 99 -16.15 -0.77 12.88
C GLY A 99 -17.36 -0.33 13.71
N ILE A 100 -18.50 -0.97 13.53
CA ILE A 100 -19.73 -0.61 14.23
C ILE A 100 -19.62 -0.77 15.76
N ARG A 101 -18.77 -1.68 16.26
CA ARG A 101 -18.50 -1.84 17.69
C ARG A 101 -18.00 -0.54 18.31
N SER A 102 -16.95 0.05 17.72
CA SER A 102 -16.41 1.33 18.17
C SER A 102 -17.43 2.45 18.04
N ALA A 103 -18.17 2.52 16.92
CA ALA A 103 -19.20 3.52 16.72
C ALA A 103 -20.25 3.49 17.84
N THR A 104 -20.70 2.30 18.22
CA THR A 104 -21.76 2.10 19.21
C THR A 104 -21.26 2.38 20.64
N PHE A 105 -20.07 1.89 20.98
CA PHE A 105 -19.42 2.18 22.25
C PHE A 105 -19.20 3.68 22.44
N CYS A 106 -18.61 4.36 21.43
CA CYS A 106 -18.35 5.79 21.49
C CYS A 106 -19.62 6.64 21.47
N LEU A 107 -20.75 6.14 20.97
CA LEU A 107 -22.04 6.80 21.15
C LEU A 107 -22.40 6.89 22.64
N GLY A 108 -22.24 5.81 23.39
CA GLY A 108 -22.47 5.81 24.84
C GLY A 108 -21.56 6.78 25.58
N VAL A 109 -20.27 6.80 25.21
CA VAL A 109 -19.32 7.77 25.77
C VAL A 109 -19.74 9.21 25.46
N LEU A 110 -20.14 9.53 24.24
CA LEU A 110 -20.64 10.86 23.86
C LEU A 110 -21.83 11.29 24.74
N GLN A 111 -22.77 10.40 24.98
CA GLN A 111 -23.93 10.65 25.81
C GLN A 111 -23.55 10.96 27.27
N ALA A 112 -22.64 10.16 27.82
CA ALA A 112 -22.15 10.40 29.18
C ALA A 112 -21.41 11.74 29.30
N LEU A 113 -20.50 12.05 28.36
CA LEU A 113 -19.73 13.29 28.37
C LEU A 113 -20.64 14.53 28.16
N GLU A 114 -21.72 14.39 27.39
CA GLU A 114 -22.71 15.47 27.23
C GLU A 114 -23.45 15.71 28.56
N GLY A 115 -23.92 14.65 29.21
CA GLY A 115 -24.59 14.72 30.50
C GLY A 115 -23.74 15.34 31.62
N LEU A 116 -22.42 15.08 31.57
CA LEU A 116 -21.44 15.67 32.49
C LEU A 116 -20.98 17.10 32.11
N GLY A 117 -21.44 17.64 30.99
CA GLY A 117 -21.03 18.96 30.49
C GLY A 117 -19.64 19.04 29.89
N LEU A 118 -18.89 17.90 29.82
CA LEU A 118 -17.53 17.84 29.31
C LEU A 118 -17.45 18.06 27.79
N LEU A 119 -18.48 17.69 27.07
CA LEU A 119 -18.49 17.75 25.59
C LEU A 119 -18.39 19.19 25.08
N ARG A 120 -18.79 20.18 25.87
CA ARG A 120 -18.65 21.62 25.53
C ARG A 120 -17.22 22.12 25.60
N GLN A 121 -16.34 21.42 26.31
CA GLN A 121 -14.93 21.77 26.48
C GLN A 121 -14.05 21.21 25.38
N VAL A 122 -14.57 20.31 24.54
CA VAL A 122 -13.82 19.64 23.50
C VAL A 122 -13.55 20.57 22.32
N ASP A 123 -12.28 20.84 22.04
CA ASP A 123 -11.82 21.64 20.91
C ASP A 123 -11.66 20.82 19.64
N TYR A 124 -11.08 19.61 19.77
CA TYR A 124 -10.88 18.68 18.66
C TYR A 124 -11.59 17.35 18.90
N LEU A 125 -12.23 16.82 17.85
CA LEU A 125 -12.78 15.48 17.83
C LEU A 125 -12.09 14.65 16.76
N SER A 126 -11.12 13.84 17.20
CA SER A 126 -10.36 12.95 16.33
C SER A 126 -11.03 11.60 16.20
N SER A 127 -10.93 10.96 15.05
CA SER A 127 -11.58 9.66 14.83
C SER A 127 -10.88 8.81 13.78
N VAL A 128 -11.00 7.50 13.95
CA VAL A 128 -10.47 6.48 13.05
C VAL A 128 -11.57 5.46 12.75
N SER A 129 -11.73 5.07 11.48
CA SER A 129 -12.59 3.97 11.07
C SER A 129 -13.99 4.05 11.67
N GLY A 130 -14.41 3.07 12.48
CA GLY A 130 -15.72 3.04 13.17
C GLY A 130 -15.96 4.23 14.08
N GLY A 131 -14.93 4.77 14.74
CA GLY A 131 -15.01 6.04 15.47
C GLY A 131 -15.41 7.19 14.56
N GLY A 132 -14.98 7.17 13.29
CA GLY A 132 -15.37 8.14 12.27
C GLY A 132 -16.86 8.09 11.92
N TYR A 133 -17.50 6.90 12.00
CA TYR A 133 -18.93 6.78 11.71
C TYR A 133 -19.75 7.57 12.74
N ILE A 134 -19.49 7.36 14.02
CA ILE A 134 -20.25 8.06 15.08
C ILE A 134 -19.83 9.54 15.17
N ASN A 135 -18.57 9.88 14.91
CA ASN A 135 -18.14 11.26 14.77
C ASN A 135 -18.99 11.97 13.70
N SER A 136 -19.15 11.36 12.52
CA SER A 136 -19.94 11.95 11.44
C SER A 136 -21.41 12.18 11.80
N TRP A 137 -22.00 11.25 12.54
CA TRP A 137 -23.34 11.39 13.11
C TRP A 137 -23.42 12.61 14.06
N PHE A 138 -22.47 12.72 14.96
CA PHE A 138 -22.39 13.84 15.90
C PHE A 138 -22.25 15.19 15.18
N LEU A 139 -21.35 15.25 14.18
CA LEU A 139 -21.18 16.46 13.35
C LEU A 139 -22.48 16.83 12.58
N ALA A 140 -23.17 15.83 12.05
CA ALA A 140 -24.44 16.05 11.38
C ALA A 140 -25.52 16.55 12.36
N CYS A 141 -25.57 16.01 13.58
CA CYS A 141 -26.48 16.48 14.63
C CYS A 141 -26.20 17.94 15.01
N ARG A 142 -24.93 18.29 15.25
CA ARG A 142 -24.56 19.69 15.58
C ARG A 142 -24.86 20.64 14.42
N ARG A 143 -24.51 20.27 13.17
CA ARG A 143 -24.85 21.05 11.98
C ARG A 143 -26.35 21.28 11.82
N ASN A 144 -27.15 20.28 12.13
CA ASN A 144 -28.62 20.35 12.05
C ASN A 144 -29.26 20.87 13.36
N LYS A 145 -28.48 21.39 14.32
CA LYS A 145 -28.96 21.97 15.59
C LYS A 145 -29.82 20.98 16.42
N ILE A 146 -29.47 19.72 16.41
CA ILE A 146 -30.00 18.72 17.36
C ILE A 146 -29.29 18.97 18.69
N ALA A 147 -30.03 19.29 19.71
CA ALA A 147 -29.52 19.80 20.98
C ALA A 147 -28.84 18.69 21.81
N SER A 148 -29.34 17.45 21.74
CA SER A 148 -28.87 16.36 22.59
C SER A 148 -28.45 15.15 21.81
N THR A 149 -27.39 14.49 22.25
CA THR A 149 -26.95 13.16 21.77
C THR A 149 -27.87 12.03 22.23
N GLU A 150 -28.81 12.33 23.16
CA GLU A 150 -29.85 11.41 23.60
C GLU A 150 -31.16 11.52 22.79
N ASP A 151 -31.19 12.37 21.75
CA ASP A 151 -32.37 12.49 20.90
C ASP A 151 -32.86 11.15 20.42
N GLN A 152 -34.04 10.75 20.89
CA GLN A 152 -34.60 9.41 20.63
C GLN A 152 -34.81 9.11 19.15
N ALA A 153 -35.14 10.10 18.34
CA ALA A 153 -35.36 9.93 16.92
C ALA A 153 -34.03 9.72 16.19
N ALA A 154 -32.99 10.48 16.55
CA ALA A 154 -31.66 10.33 15.96
C ALA A 154 -30.99 9.00 16.37
N VAL A 155 -31.05 8.64 17.65
CA VAL A 155 -30.50 7.36 18.17
C VAL A 155 -31.34 6.18 17.67
N GLY A 156 -32.68 6.29 17.62
CA GLY A 156 -33.57 5.27 17.07
C GLY A 156 -33.29 4.97 15.61
N HIS A 157 -32.93 5.99 14.83
CA HIS A 157 -32.47 5.79 13.46
C HIS A 157 -31.19 4.94 13.40
N LEU A 158 -30.16 5.26 14.22
CA LEU A 158 -28.93 4.45 14.28
C LEU A 158 -29.23 3.00 14.66
N ARG A 159 -30.08 2.77 15.66
CA ARG A 159 -30.48 1.45 16.11
C ARG A 159 -31.18 0.67 15.01
N SER A 160 -32.12 1.31 14.27
CA SER A 160 -32.80 0.68 13.13
C SER A 160 -31.88 0.34 11.97
N PHE A 161 -30.71 0.96 11.88
CA PHE A 161 -29.66 0.71 10.89
C PHE A 161 -28.41 0.02 11.47
N GLY A 162 -28.51 -0.65 12.62
CA GLY A 162 -27.39 -1.40 13.21
C GLY A 162 -26.74 -2.40 12.24
N ARG A 163 -27.54 -2.97 11.33
CA ARG A 163 -27.07 -3.73 10.17
C ARG A 163 -26.86 -2.83 8.96
N TYR A 164 -26.06 -1.79 9.08
CA TYR A 164 -26.00 -0.69 8.11
C TYR A 164 -25.62 -1.09 6.69
N LEU A 165 -24.86 -2.18 6.50
CA LEU A 165 -24.52 -2.70 5.18
C LEU A 165 -25.73 -3.30 4.47
N ALA A 166 -26.56 -4.05 5.20
CA ALA A 166 -27.80 -4.66 4.71
C ALA A 166 -28.88 -4.64 5.82
N PRO A 167 -29.58 -3.50 6.04
CA PRO A 167 -30.58 -3.39 7.10
C PRO A 167 -31.71 -4.41 6.99
N ALA A 168 -32.16 -4.69 5.76
CA ALA A 168 -33.09 -5.76 5.50
C ALA A 168 -32.32 -7.06 5.21
N ALA A 169 -32.01 -7.83 6.26
CA ALA A 169 -31.32 -9.11 6.13
C ALA A 169 -32.25 -10.19 5.55
N GLY A 170 -31.69 -11.11 4.77
CA GLY A 170 -32.36 -12.28 4.24
C GLY A 170 -31.92 -12.63 2.82
N PHE A 171 -32.03 -13.89 2.45
CA PHE A 171 -31.64 -14.38 1.13
C PHE A 171 -32.37 -13.67 -0.03
N PHE A 172 -33.62 -13.29 0.15
CA PHE A 172 -34.41 -12.56 -0.86
C PHE A 172 -34.39 -11.03 -0.67
N SER A 173 -33.55 -10.52 0.23
CA SER A 173 -33.47 -9.08 0.46
C SER A 173 -32.79 -8.35 -0.70
N ALA A 174 -33.40 -7.25 -1.13
CA ALA A 174 -32.81 -6.36 -2.13
C ALA A 174 -31.47 -5.79 -1.69
N ASP A 175 -31.27 -5.53 -0.38
CA ASP A 175 -30.02 -5.03 0.16
C ASP A 175 -28.88 -6.05 -0.01
N THR A 176 -29.12 -7.34 0.29
CA THR A 176 -28.16 -8.44 0.13
C THR A 176 -27.76 -8.62 -1.33
N TRP A 177 -28.75 -8.70 -2.22
CA TRP A 177 -28.49 -8.85 -3.65
C TRP A 177 -27.81 -7.61 -4.26
N THR A 178 -28.11 -6.41 -3.75
CA THR A 178 -27.41 -5.19 -4.19
C THR A 178 -25.90 -5.25 -3.91
N ILE A 179 -25.49 -5.78 -2.76
CA ILE A 179 -24.05 -5.99 -2.45
C ILE A 179 -23.43 -6.90 -3.51
N ALA A 180 -24.04 -8.07 -3.73
CA ALA A 180 -23.55 -9.07 -4.67
C ALA A 180 -23.48 -8.51 -6.10
N MET A 181 -24.52 -7.83 -6.56
CA MET A 181 -24.59 -7.31 -7.93
C MET A 181 -23.65 -6.13 -8.16
N VAL A 182 -23.48 -5.22 -7.18
CA VAL A 182 -22.49 -4.13 -7.26
C VAL A 182 -21.10 -4.70 -7.30
N TRP A 183 -20.79 -5.67 -6.43
CA TRP A 183 -19.50 -6.35 -6.43
C TRP A 183 -19.24 -7.07 -7.76
N LEU A 184 -20.18 -7.86 -8.24
CA LEU A 184 -20.06 -8.61 -9.50
C LEU A 184 -19.82 -7.66 -10.69
N ARG A 185 -20.66 -6.64 -10.85
CA ARG A 185 -20.51 -5.63 -11.91
C ARG A 185 -19.13 -4.99 -11.89
N ASN A 186 -18.70 -4.51 -10.72
CA ASN A 186 -17.44 -3.80 -10.57
C ASN A 186 -16.25 -4.74 -10.81
N SER A 187 -16.35 -5.98 -10.31
CA SER A 187 -15.32 -7.00 -10.49
C SER A 187 -15.17 -7.42 -11.95
N MET A 188 -16.27 -7.64 -12.66
CA MET A 188 -16.24 -7.99 -14.09
C MET A 188 -15.55 -6.92 -14.93
N LEU A 189 -15.86 -5.64 -14.69
CA LEU A 189 -15.22 -4.54 -15.42
C LEU A 189 -13.72 -4.45 -15.13
N LEU A 190 -13.34 -4.63 -13.89
CA LEU A 190 -11.94 -4.60 -13.47
C LEU A 190 -11.17 -5.81 -14.03
N GLN A 191 -11.78 -6.99 -13.93
CA GLN A 191 -11.21 -8.23 -14.47
C GLN A 191 -11.06 -8.15 -15.98
N ALA A 192 -12.00 -7.54 -16.69
CA ALA A 192 -11.87 -7.33 -18.13
C ALA A 192 -10.60 -6.53 -18.48
N ILE A 193 -10.24 -5.51 -17.68
CA ILE A 193 -8.99 -4.76 -17.85
C ILE A 193 -7.78 -5.63 -17.54
N LEU A 194 -7.77 -6.28 -16.37
CA LEU A 194 -6.63 -7.06 -15.89
C LEU A 194 -6.38 -8.29 -16.75
N VAL A 195 -7.43 -9.03 -17.11
CA VAL A 195 -7.33 -10.23 -17.95
C VAL A 195 -6.85 -9.85 -19.35
N SER A 196 -7.38 -8.76 -19.95
CA SER A 196 -6.89 -8.26 -21.23
C SER A 196 -5.41 -7.90 -21.17
N PHE A 197 -4.97 -7.23 -20.10
CA PHE A 197 -3.56 -6.87 -19.91
C PHE A 197 -2.66 -8.11 -19.72
N ILE A 198 -3.08 -9.06 -18.90
CA ILE A 198 -2.35 -10.32 -18.70
C ILE A 198 -2.27 -11.10 -20.02
N ALA A 199 -3.38 -11.17 -20.77
CA ALA A 199 -3.43 -11.82 -22.06
C ALA A 199 -2.47 -11.16 -23.08
N LEU A 200 -2.36 -9.82 -23.09
CA LEU A 200 -1.39 -9.10 -23.90
C LEU A 200 0.05 -9.53 -23.55
N LEU A 201 0.38 -9.63 -22.27
CA LEU A 201 1.71 -10.09 -21.85
C LEU A 201 1.97 -11.54 -22.28
N LEU A 202 0.98 -12.43 -22.13
CA LEU A 202 1.10 -13.85 -22.51
C LEU A 202 1.14 -14.07 -24.03
N LEU A 203 0.74 -13.09 -24.84
CA LEU A 203 0.90 -13.13 -26.28
C LEU A 203 2.33 -12.75 -26.74
N LEU A 204 3.09 -11.99 -25.94
CA LEU A 204 4.43 -11.52 -26.33
C LEU A 204 5.39 -12.67 -26.69
N PRO A 205 5.45 -13.80 -25.93
CA PRO A 205 6.31 -14.93 -26.33
C PRO A 205 5.99 -15.49 -27.70
N ARG A 206 4.73 -15.44 -28.14
CA ARG A 206 4.34 -15.92 -29.48
C ARG A 206 4.88 -15.01 -30.59
N PHE A 207 4.92 -13.70 -30.41
CA PHE A 207 5.59 -12.80 -31.33
C PHE A 207 7.09 -13.04 -31.36
N PHE A 208 7.67 -13.27 -30.18
CA PHE A 208 9.09 -13.59 -30.11
C PHE A 208 9.41 -14.89 -30.82
N GLN A 209 8.59 -15.92 -30.61
CA GLN A 209 8.75 -17.20 -31.32
C GLN A 209 8.58 -17.05 -32.83
N TRP A 210 7.61 -16.26 -33.28
CA TRP A 210 7.46 -15.97 -34.72
C TRP A 210 8.72 -15.31 -35.30
N ALA A 211 9.30 -14.35 -34.57
CA ALA A 211 10.55 -13.72 -34.96
C ALA A 211 11.70 -14.74 -35.01
N LEU A 212 11.78 -15.67 -34.03
CA LEU A 212 12.77 -16.74 -34.05
C LEU A 212 12.68 -17.61 -35.31
N THR A 213 11.46 -17.90 -35.78
CA THR A 213 11.24 -18.91 -36.83
C THR A 213 11.12 -18.34 -38.24
N ASN A 214 10.65 -17.10 -38.36
CA ASN A 214 10.24 -16.52 -39.67
C ASN A 214 11.05 -15.30 -40.10
N PHE A 215 12.13 -14.95 -39.40
CA PHE A 215 13.01 -13.90 -39.94
C PHE A 215 13.63 -14.42 -41.24
N PRO A 216 13.15 -13.96 -42.42
CA PRO A 216 13.66 -14.50 -43.67
C PRO A 216 15.12 -14.07 -43.87
N ALA A 217 15.90 -14.93 -44.50
CA ALA A 217 17.31 -14.66 -44.83
C ALA A 217 17.47 -13.32 -45.58
N SER A 218 16.43 -12.90 -46.34
CA SER A 218 16.39 -11.65 -47.07
C SER A 218 16.31 -10.39 -46.15
N HIS A 219 15.86 -10.50 -44.91
CA HIS A 219 15.79 -9.42 -43.94
C HIS A 219 16.80 -9.54 -42.79
N LEU A 220 17.76 -10.45 -42.93
CA LEU A 220 18.79 -10.66 -41.92
C LEU A 220 19.54 -9.38 -41.58
N MET A 221 19.84 -8.55 -42.60
CA MET A 221 20.49 -7.29 -42.40
C MET A 221 19.65 -6.28 -41.58
N LEU A 222 18.33 -6.25 -41.76
CA LEU A 222 17.43 -5.38 -40.96
C LEU A 222 17.34 -5.88 -39.51
N ALA A 223 17.27 -7.18 -39.28
CA ALA A 223 17.31 -7.79 -37.98
C ALA A 223 18.61 -7.45 -37.24
N TRP A 224 19.72 -7.54 -37.93
CA TRP A 224 21.04 -7.15 -37.46
C TRP A 224 21.11 -5.68 -37.04
N ILE A 225 20.69 -4.77 -37.93
CA ILE A 225 20.68 -3.34 -37.63
C ILE A 225 19.76 -3.04 -36.46
N SER A 226 18.60 -3.72 -36.36
CA SER A 226 17.66 -3.52 -35.26
C SER A 226 18.23 -4.03 -33.93
N THR A 227 18.87 -5.21 -33.94
CA THR A 227 19.50 -5.79 -32.75
C THR A 227 20.62 -4.90 -32.25
N PHE A 228 21.57 -4.59 -33.14
CA PHE A 228 22.69 -3.72 -32.81
C PHE A 228 22.22 -2.33 -32.36
N GLY A 229 21.25 -1.74 -33.05
CA GLY A 229 20.66 -0.43 -32.69
C GLY A 229 20.04 -0.42 -31.31
N LEU A 230 19.24 -1.46 -30.95
CA LEU A 230 18.62 -1.56 -29.63
C LEU A 230 19.64 -1.75 -28.51
N LEU A 231 20.65 -2.62 -28.72
CA LEU A 231 21.69 -2.86 -27.75
C LEU A 231 22.58 -1.64 -27.56
N ALA A 232 23.00 -1.00 -28.66
CA ALA A 232 23.78 0.23 -28.63
C ALA A 232 23.01 1.37 -27.94
N PHE A 233 21.74 1.53 -28.26
CA PHE A 233 20.86 2.50 -27.56
C PHE A 233 20.75 2.21 -26.06
N SER A 234 20.54 0.95 -25.70
CA SER A 234 20.45 0.52 -24.29
C SER A 234 21.74 0.83 -23.54
N PHE A 235 22.89 0.46 -24.08
CA PHE A 235 24.19 0.74 -23.48
C PHE A 235 24.48 2.24 -23.43
N ALA A 236 24.16 3.00 -24.46
CA ALA A 236 24.29 4.46 -24.45
C ALA A 236 23.41 5.09 -23.36
N ALA A 237 22.17 4.64 -23.19
CA ALA A 237 21.27 5.09 -22.13
C ALA A 237 21.83 4.77 -20.73
N MET A 238 22.38 3.57 -20.54
CA MET A 238 23.04 3.17 -19.27
C MET A 238 24.24 4.09 -18.98
N LEU A 239 25.09 4.37 -19.98
CA LEU A 239 26.24 5.23 -19.85
C LEU A 239 25.86 6.68 -19.51
N VAL A 240 24.81 7.22 -20.16
CA VAL A 240 24.29 8.56 -19.85
C VAL A 240 23.77 8.63 -18.40
N LEU A 241 23.04 7.61 -17.95
CA LEU A 241 22.53 7.53 -16.58
C LEU A 241 23.66 7.41 -15.56
N LEU A 242 24.68 6.62 -15.87
CA LEU A 242 25.88 6.46 -15.05
C LEU A 242 26.67 7.77 -14.97
N PHE A 243 26.92 8.43 -16.12
CA PHE A 243 27.60 9.72 -16.18
C PHE A 243 26.88 10.78 -15.34
N LYS A 244 25.55 10.83 -15.45
CA LYS A 244 24.73 11.73 -14.64
C LYS A 244 24.84 11.48 -13.14
N GLN A 245 25.05 10.26 -12.72
CA GLN A 245 25.29 9.89 -11.31
C GLN A 245 26.63 10.41 -10.82
N ASN A 246 27.64 10.44 -11.70
CA ASN A 246 29.01 10.84 -11.36
C ASN A 246 29.28 12.33 -11.49
N ALA A 247 28.50 13.05 -12.30
CA ALA A 247 28.67 14.49 -12.50
C ALA A 247 28.21 15.27 -11.25
N GLY A 248 29.10 16.11 -10.68
CA GLY A 248 28.77 17.05 -9.62
C GLY A 248 27.71 18.08 -10.06
N GLU A 249 27.08 18.79 -9.11
CA GLU A 249 26.01 19.74 -9.38
C GLU A 249 26.43 20.87 -10.35
N GLU A 250 27.68 21.29 -10.35
CA GLU A 250 28.19 22.34 -11.24
C GLU A 250 28.27 21.94 -12.71
N GLN A 251 28.47 20.65 -13.03
CA GLN A 251 28.55 20.16 -14.41
C GLN A 251 27.18 19.84 -15.04
N ARG A 252 26.08 19.98 -14.31
CA ARG A 252 24.73 19.68 -14.79
C ARG A 252 24.16 20.72 -15.77
N THR A 253 24.82 21.86 -15.98
CA THR A 253 24.31 22.98 -16.78
C THR A 253 24.82 23.02 -18.22
N GLY A 254 25.61 22.07 -18.67
CA GLY A 254 26.20 22.03 -20.02
C GLY A 254 25.29 21.49 -21.14
N ILE A 255 25.82 21.45 -22.37
CA ILE A 255 25.14 21.06 -23.62
C ILE A 255 24.41 19.69 -23.53
N LEU A 256 24.92 18.74 -22.74
CA LEU A 256 24.27 17.43 -22.51
C LEU A 256 22.91 17.58 -21.78
N SER A 257 22.69 18.69 -21.05
CA SER A 257 21.42 18.88 -20.33
C SER A 257 20.23 19.14 -21.24
N GLN A 258 20.44 19.68 -22.43
CA GLN A 258 19.34 19.99 -23.37
C GLN A 258 18.87 18.76 -24.13
N THR A 259 19.79 17.90 -24.57
CA THR A 259 19.48 16.66 -25.32
C THR A 259 18.90 15.56 -24.43
N THR A 260 19.17 15.61 -23.13
CA THR A 260 18.71 14.59 -22.16
C THR A 260 17.50 15.02 -21.33
N LYS A 261 16.87 16.18 -21.61
CA LYS A 261 15.68 16.68 -20.90
C LYS A 261 14.57 15.64 -20.73
N PRO A 262 14.17 14.85 -21.75
CA PRO A 262 13.14 13.83 -21.56
C PRO A 262 13.57 12.68 -20.64
N LEU A 263 14.86 12.28 -20.67
CA LEU A 263 15.42 11.30 -19.73
C LEU A 263 15.54 11.86 -18.30
N ILE A 264 15.66 13.18 -18.16
CA ILE A 264 15.82 13.88 -16.88
C ILE A 264 14.49 14.05 -16.15
N SER A 265 13.37 14.13 -16.89
CA SER A 265 12.03 14.27 -16.29
C SER A 265 11.52 13.00 -15.59
N LEU A 266 12.05 11.84 -16.00
CA LEU A 266 11.79 10.56 -15.34
C LEU A 266 12.81 10.37 -14.19
N LYS A 267 12.35 10.47 -12.97
CA LYS A 267 13.22 10.30 -11.78
C LYS A 267 13.75 8.87 -11.69
N GLY A 268 15.07 8.74 -11.68
CA GLY A 268 15.81 7.57 -11.21
C GLY A 268 15.49 6.23 -11.92
N GLN A 269 14.82 5.36 -11.21
CA GLN A 269 14.58 3.96 -11.58
C GLN A 269 13.74 3.79 -12.85
N GLY A 270 12.72 4.63 -13.06
CA GLY A 270 11.86 4.54 -14.24
C GLY A 270 12.59 4.83 -15.56
N ALA A 271 13.54 5.77 -15.54
CA ALA A 271 14.36 6.07 -16.71
C ALA A 271 15.25 4.88 -17.09
N LEU A 272 15.86 4.23 -16.10
CA LEU A 272 16.66 3.01 -16.31
C LEU A 272 15.83 1.89 -16.94
N GLN A 273 14.64 1.65 -16.42
CA GLN A 273 13.75 0.60 -16.94
C GLN A 273 13.34 0.84 -18.38
N ILE A 274 12.83 2.04 -18.70
CA ILE A 274 12.27 2.34 -20.02
C ILE A 274 13.35 2.48 -21.10
N PHE A 275 14.43 3.20 -20.80
CA PHE A 275 15.41 3.56 -21.83
C PHE A 275 16.62 2.62 -21.90
N ALA A 276 16.87 1.82 -20.85
CA ALA A 276 17.98 0.89 -20.83
C ALA A 276 17.52 -0.58 -20.82
N LEU A 277 16.70 -0.99 -19.84
CA LEU A 277 16.39 -2.41 -19.66
C LEU A 277 15.42 -2.97 -20.69
N VAL A 278 14.36 -2.23 -21.07
CA VAL A 278 13.40 -2.68 -22.09
C VAL A 278 14.05 -2.83 -23.46
N PRO A 279 14.85 -1.86 -23.98
CA PRO A 279 15.57 -2.04 -25.23
C PRO A 279 16.62 -3.14 -25.17
N LEU A 280 17.30 -3.32 -24.03
CA LEU A 280 18.24 -4.42 -23.85
C LEU A 280 17.54 -5.78 -23.98
N LEU A 281 16.40 -5.96 -23.30
CA LEU A 281 15.63 -7.19 -23.36
C LEU A 281 15.18 -7.51 -24.79
N ALA A 282 14.64 -6.50 -25.49
CA ALA A 282 14.23 -6.64 -26.89
C ALA A 282 15.43 -6.95 -27.81
N GLY A 283 16.56 -6.28 -27.62
CA GLY A 283 17.79 -6.55 -28.37
C GLY A 283 18.34 -7.95 -28.13
N MET A 284 18.37 -8.41 -26.86
CA MET A 284 18.81 -9.77 -26.52
C MET A 284 17.85 -10.85 -27.03
N ALA A 285 16.56 -10.57 -27.09
CA ALA A 285 15.59 -11.45 -27.72
C ALA A 285 15.82 -11.58 -29.22
N LEU A 286 16.04 -10.49 -29.92
CA LEU A 286 16.40 -10.52 -31.34
C LEU A 286 17.76 -11.18 -31.58
N PHE A 287 18.72 -10.96 -30.69
CA PHE A 287 20.03 -11.61 -30.79
C PHE A 287 19.92 -13.13 -30.62
N ALA A 288 19.15 -13.60 -29.62
CA ALA A 288 18.85 -15.04 -29.49
C ALA A 288 18.20 -15.61 -30.78
N SER A 289 17.31 -14.81 -31.39
CA SER A 289 16.67 -15.16 -32.66
C SER A 289 17.69 -15.35 -33.81
N LEU A 290 18.63 -14.41 -33.94
CA LEU A 290 19.72 -14.52 -34.93
C LEU A 290 20.59 -15.74 -34.69
N LEU A 291 21.01 -15.99 -33.45
CA LEU A 291 21.81 -17.18 -33.11
C LEU A 291 21.06 -18.49 -33.41
N TRP A 292 19.75 -18.53 -33.16
CA TRP A 292 18.92 -19.70 -33.49
C TRP A 292 18.86 -19.93 -35.01
N ASN A 293 18.59 -18.90 -35.81
CA ASN A 293 18.51 -19.02 -37.26
C ASN A 293 19.84 -19.43 -37.86
N THR A 294 20.96 -18.90 -37.38
CA THR A 294 22.30 -19.33 -37.79
C THR A 294 22.60 -20.78 -37.37
N ALA A 295 22.15 -21.19 -36.15
CA ALA A 295 22.29 -22.58 -35.73
C ALA A 295 21.49 -23.53 -36.60
N LYS A 296 20.30 -23.15 -37.07
CA LYS A 296 19.42 -23.95 -37.93
C LYS A 296 19.94 -24.10 -39.36
N SER A 297 20.67 -23.08 -39.86
CA SER A 297 21.25 -23.14 -41.22
C SER A 297 22.38 -24.17 -41.39
N GLY A 298 22.79 -24.82 -40.32
CA GLY A 298 23.82 -25.88 -40.33
C GLY A 298 25.24 -25.38 -40.58
N VAL A 299 25.45 -24.05 -40.56
CA VAL A 299 26.76 -23.45 -40.78
C VAL A 299 27.70 -23.80 -39.63
N ALA A 300 28.82 -24.46 -39.94
CA ALA A 300 29.83 -24.86 -38.96
C ALA A 300 30.72 -23.67 -38.49
N THR A 301 30.64 -22.52 -39.15
CA THR A 301 31.44 -21.35 -38.87
C THR A 301 30.95 -20.59 -37.66
N LEU A 302 31.86 -19.87 -36.98
CA LEU A 302 31.53 -18.99 -35.86
C LEU A 302 30.55 -17.91 -36.31
N PRO A 303 29.46 -17.66 -35.58
CA PRO A 303 28.51 -16.63 -35.97
C PRO A 303 29.17 -15.24 -35.92
N ALA A 304 29.19 -14.54 -37.04
CA ALA A 304 29.72 -13.18 -37.11
C ALA A 304 28.97 -12.24 -36.14
N GLU A 305 27.68 -12.52 -35.92
CA GLU A 305 26.80 -11.87 -34.97
C GLU A 305 27.38 -11.84 -33.54
N LEU A 306 27.87 -12.99 -33.10
CA LEU A 306 28.41 -13.13 -31.77
C LEU A 306 29.70 -12.29 -31.60
N LEU A 307 30.53 -12.19 -32.66
CA LEU A 307 31.72 -11.36 -32.62
C LEU A 307 31.36 -9.86 -32.51
N PHE A 308 30.39 -9.41 -33.30
CA PHE A 308 29.95 -8.00 -33.26
C PHE A 308 29.33 -7.60 -31.92
N GLU A 309 28.44 -8.41 -31.37
CA GLU A 309 27.78 -8.10 -30.08
C GLU A 309 28.77 -8.19 -28.93
N SER A 310 29.72 -9.11 -28.97
CA SER A 310 30.80 -9.20 -28.00
C SER A 310 31.76 -8.00 -28.09
N ALA A 311 32.04 -7.49 -29.30
CA ALA A 311 32.80 -6.27 -29.48
C ALA A 311 32.07 -5.03 -28.95
N LEU A 312 30.76 -4.94 -29.23
CA LEU A 312 29.92 -3.87 -28.68
C LEU A 312 29.93 -3.86 -27.15
N LEU A 313 29.75 -5.04 -26.55
CA LEU A 313 29.80 -5.17 -25.09
C LEU A 313 31.18 -4.86 -24.53
N THR A 314 32.24 -5.28 -25.21
CA THR A 314 33.63 -4.94 -24.85
C THR A 314 33.81 -3.42 -24.76
N VAL A 315 33.39 -2.69 -25.81
CA VAL A 315 33.48 -1.23 -25.85
C VAL A 315 32.59 -0.60 -24.78
N ALA A 316 31.34 -1.09 -24.65
CA ALA A 316 30.40 -0.56 -23.65
C ALA A 316 30.92 -0.74 -22.22
N THR A 317 31.44 -1.92 -21.86
CA THR A 317 31.99 -2.19 -20.53
C THR A 317 33.31 -1.46 -20.30
N PHE A 318 34.14 -1.30 -21.31
CA PHE A 318 35.33 -0.46 -21.26
C PHE A 318 34.97 1.00 -20.93
N VAL A 319 34.05 1.60 -21.68
CA VAL A 319 33.62 2.99 -21.47
C VAL A 319 32.95 3.14 -20.11
N ALA A 320 32.12 2.19 -19.72
CA ALA A 320 31.46 2.16 -18.42
C ALA A 320 32.46 2.09 -17.26
N ALA A 321 33.46 1.23 -17.38
CA ALA A 321 34.55 1.11 -16.41
C ALA A 321 35.37 2.39 -16.30
N TYR A 322 35.69 2.98 -17.45
CA TYR A 322 36.45 4.24 -17.50
C TYR A 322 35.68 5.40 -16.85
N ILE A 323 34.37 5.57 -17.18
CA ILE A 323 33.51 6.57 -16.55
C ILE A 323 33.39 6.35 -15.04
N SER A 324 33.36 5.09 -14.59
CA SER A 324 33.24 4.73 -13.18
C SER A 324 34.47 5.12 -12.34
N ILE A 325 35.62 5.24 -12.96
CA ILE A 325 36.90 5.51 -12.27
C ILE A 325 37.40 6.95 -12.48
N MET A 326 36.87 7.67 -13.49
CA MET A 326 37.43 8.92 -14.01
C MET A 326 37.35 10.13 -13.05
N ARG A 327 36.78 10.00 -11.86
CA ARG A 327 36.56 11.07 -10.89
C ARG A 327 37.86 11.57 -10.28
N ASP A 328 38.93 10.76 -10.32
CA ASP A 328 40.25 11.12 -9.71
C ASP A 328 41.33 11.29 -10.79
N TYR A 329 41.63 12.55 -11.11
CA TYR A 329 42.56 12.94 -12.19
C TYR A 329 43.97 12.36 -12.05
N LYS A 330 44.43 12.06 -10.82
CA LYS A 330 45.80 11.57 -10.54
C LYS A 330 46.01 10.09 -10.92
N ARG A 331 44.95 9.34 -11.26
CA ARG A 331 45.02 7.88 -11.54
C ARG A 331 44.75 7.50 -12.99
N ARG A 332 44.86 8.41 -13.96
CA ARG A 332 44.40 8.19 -15.34
C ARG A 332 45.00 6.96 -16.04
N ILE A 333 46.28 6.69 -15.86
CA ILE A 333 46.95 5.56 -16.57
C ILE A 333 46.44 4.21 -15.99
N GLY A 334 46.38 4.09 -14.66
CA GLY A 334 45.83 2.89 -14.04
C GLY A 334 44.34 2.66 -14.31
N ALA A 335 43.56 3.76 -14.41
CA ALA A 335 42.17 3.71 -14.80
C ALA A 335 41.99 3.18 -16.22
N LEU A 336 42.82 3.64 -17.16
CA LEU A 336 42.74 3.16 -18.56
C LEU A 336 43.12 1.68 -18.63
N ALA A 337 44.19 1.22 -18.01
CA ALA A 337 44.59 -0.17 -17.99
C ALA A 337 43.53 -1.08 -17.34
N GLY A 338 42.94 -0.66 -16.19
CA GLY A 338 41.84 -1.38 -15.53
C GLY A 338 40.59 -1.47 -16.41
N SER A 339 40.25 -0.40 -17.09
CA SER A 339 39.10 -0.36 -18.00
C SER A 339 39.28 -1.24 -19.23
N ILE A 340 40.48 -1.29 -19.81
CA ILE A 340 40.84 -2.22 -20.91
C ILE A 340 40.69 -3.68 -20.43
N LEU A 341 41.21 -4.00 -19.26
CA LEU A 341 41.08 -5.35 -18.70
C LEU A 341 39.63 -5.74 -18.51
N VAL A 342 38.80 -4.86 -17.92
CA VAL A 342 37.35 -5.11 -17.74
C VAL A 342 36.67 -5.33 -19.07
N GLY A 343 36.91 -4.44 -20.04
CA GLY A 343 36.31 -4.59 -21.37
C GLY A 343 36.66 -5.93 -22.01
N ALA A 344 37.95 -6.28 -22.01
CA ALA A 344 38.43 -7.54 -22.59
C ALA A 344 37.85 -8.79 -21.91
N VAL A 345 37.84 -8.80 -20.56
CA VAL A 345 37.32 -9.95 -19.78
C VAL A 345 35.80 -10.09 -19.96
N CYS A 346 35.05 -9.00 -19.86
CA CYS A 346 33.59 -9.01 -20.02
C CYS A 346 33.20 -9.40 -21.45
N GLY A 347 33.88 -8.87 -22.46
CA GLY A 347 33.64 -9.24 -23.86
C GLY A 347 33.97 -10.70 -24.16
N ALA A 348 35.10 -11.21 -23.66
CA ALA A 348 35.49 -12.63 -23.78
C ALA A 348 34.49 -13.55 -23.06
N LEU A 349 34.03 -13.15 -21.86
CA LEU A 349 33.01 -13.92 -21.14
C LEU A 349 31.69 -13.97 -21.90
N PHE A 350 31.18 -12.82 -22.36
CA PHE A 350 29.95 -12.76 -23.14
C PHE A 350 30.05 -13.59 -24.43
N PHE A 351 31.18 -13.51 -25.10
CA PHE A 351 31.47 -14.35 -26.28
C PHE A 351 31.42 -15.84 -25.93
N ALA A 352 32.09 -16.26 -24.86
CA ALA A 352 32.10 -17.67 -24.44
C ALA A 352 30.71 -18.17 -24.07
N LEU A 353 29.94 -17.37 -23.33
CA LEU A 353 28.57 -17.70 -22.94
C LEU A 353 27.61 -17.70 -24.13
N GLY A 354 27.76 -16.74 -25.06
CA GLY A 354 27.01 -16.70 -26.31
C GLY A 354 27.34 -17.90 -27.23
N LEU A 355 28.62 -18.30 -27.28
CA LEU A 355 29.05 -19.51 -27.99
C LEU A 355 28.43 -20.79 -27.37
N LEU A 356 28.34 -20.84 -26.04
CA LEU A 356 27.64 -21.93 -25.35
C LEU A 356 26.17 -21.99 -25.77
N VAL A 357 25.48 -20.86 -25.76
CA VAL A 357 24.07 -20.77 -26.24
C VAL A 357 23.95 -21.24 -27.66
N PHE A 358 24.84 -20.80 -28.55
CA PHE A 358 24.85 -21.19 -29.95
C PHE A 358 25.06 -22.69 -30.12
N ARG A 359 25.98 -23.29 -29.38
CA ARG A 359 26.22 -24.75 -29.40
C ARG A 359 25.03 -25.56 -28.93
N VAL A 360 24.36 -25.07 -27.85
CA VAL A 360 23.12 -25.68 -27.36
C VAL A 360 22.03 -25.59 -28.42
N PHE A 361 21.89 -24.42 -29.08
CA PHE A 361 20.95 -24.23 -30.18
C PHE A 361 21.23 -25.14 -31.35
N GLN A 362 22.48 -25.32 -31.75
CA GLN A 362 22.86 -26.29 -32.77
C GLN A 362 22.43 -27.73 -32.39
N GLY A 363 22.57 -28.10 -31.10
CA GLY A 363 22.11 -29.39 -30.60
C GLY A 363 20.59 -29.55 -30.74
N TRP A 364 19.84 -28.53 -30.39
CA TRP A 364 18.37 -28.55 -30.48
C TRP A 364 17.89 -28.48 -31.95
N ALA A 365 18.54 -27.72 -32.80
CA ALA A 365 18.20 -27.57 -34.23
C ALA A 365 18.34 -28.88 -35.00
N ARG A 366 19.28 -29.76 -34.64
CA ARG A 366 19.48 -31.08 -35.28
C ARG A 366 18.29 -32.03 -35.14
N TYR A 367 17.48 -31.84 -34.08
CA TYR A 367 16.34 -32.69 -33.73
C TYR A 367 15.00 -31.95 -33.83
N ASP A 368 14.96 -30.79 -34.46
CA ASP A 368 13.76 -29.91 -34.55
C ASP A 368 12.94 -30.26 -35.81
N CYS A 369 12.37 -31.46 -35.80
CA CYS A 369 11.35 -31.89 -36.80
C CYS A 369 9.99 -31.95 -36.15
N PRO A 370 9.03 -31.15 -36.57
CA PRO A 370 8.29 -30.10 -35.85
C PRO A 370 8.24 -30.39 -34.35
N GLY A 371 9.22 -29.91 -33.64
CA GLY A 371 9.49 -30.24 -32.24
C GLY A 371 9.67 -29.03 -31.38
N PRO A 372 9.93 -29.23 -30.07
CA PRO A 372 10.04 -28.15 -29.09
C PRO A 372 11.37 -27.36 -29.17
N GLY A 373 12.23 -27.60 -30.16
CA GLY A 373 13.59 -27.02 -30.25
C GLY A 373 13.57 -25.48 -30.27
N SER A 374 12.80 -24.88 -31.17
CA SER A 374 12.67 -23.44 -31.29
C SER A 374 12.02 -22.80 -30.05
N TRP A 375 11.07 -23.50 -29.42
CA TRP A 375 10.43 -23.05 -28.20
C TRP A 375 11.37 -23.14 -26.98
N LYS A 376 12.25 -24.13 -26.94
CA LYS A 376 13.34 -24.20 -25.95
C LYS A 376 14.33 -23.04 -26.15
N ALA A 377 14.63 -22.71 -27.41
CA ALA A 377 15.49 -21.57 -27.73
C ALA A 377 14.88 -20.24 -27.29
N GLY A 378 13.56 -20.06 -27.42
CA GLY A 378 12.81 -18.94 -26.89
C GLY A 378 12.93 -18.87 -25.35
N LEU A 379 12.59 -19.97 -24.69
CA LEU A 379 12.55 -20.04 -23.21
C LEU A 379 13.91 -19.71 -22.58
N TRP A 380 15.01 -20.18 -23.13
CA TRP A 380 16.34 -20.07 -22.53
C TRP A 380 17.22 -18.98 -23.12
N GLY A 381 17.05 -18.66 -24.42
CA GLY A 381 18.00 -17.83 -25.15
C GLY A 381 18.10 -16.40 -24.63
N ALA A 382 17.01 -15.64 -24.69
CA ALA A 382 17.01 -14.26 -24.24
C ALA A 382 17.28 -14.11 -22.72
N PRO A 383 16.64 -14.91 -21.83
CA PRO A 383 16.93 -14.84 -20.41
C PRO A 383 18.40 -15.15 -20.07
N PHE A 384 19.00 -16.13 -20.73
CA PHE A 384 20.39 -16.49 -20.50
C PHE A 384 21.36 -15.39 -20.98
N LEU A 385 21.11 -14.79 -22.14
CA LEU A 385 21.92 -13.69 -22.66
C LEU A 385 21.83 -12.45 -21.77
N VAL A 386 20.64 -12.11 -21.25
CA VAL A 386 20.48 -11.02 -20.25
C VAL A 386 21.23 -11.35 -18.97
N SER A 387 21.17 -12.60 -18.50
CA SER A 387 21.94 -13.05 -17.33
C SER A 387 23.46 -12.97 -17.56
N SER A 388 23.92 -13.18 -18.79
CA SER A 388 25.33 -13.02 -19.15
C SER A 388 25.80 -11.57 -19.00
N VAL A 389 24.97 -10.60 -19.37
CA VAL A 389 25.25 -9.18 -19.13
C VAL A 389 25.28 -8.87 -17.63
N SER A 390 24.34 -9.43 -16.85
CA SER A 390 24.39 -9.30 -15.39
C SER A 390 25.69 -9.82 -14.78
N LEU A 391 26.16 -10.96 -15.27
CA LEU A 391 27.44 -11.55 -14.84
C LEU A 391 28.63 -10.65 -15.22
N CYS A 392 28.61 -10.04 -16.42
CA CYS A 392 29.63 -9.06 -16.82
C CYS A 392 29.64 -7.85 -15.86
N VAL A 393 28.48 -7.36 -15.43
CA VAL A 393 28.40 -6.28 -14.44
C VAL A 393 29.00 -6.69 -13.09
N VAL A 394 28.75 -7.91 -12.62
CA VAL A 394 29.34 -8.44 -11.39
C VAL A 394 30.87 -8.53 -11.50
N LEU A 395 31.39 -9.02 -12.64
CA LEU A 395 32.82 -9.10 -12.90
C LEU A 395 33.46 -7.70 -12.97
N GLN A 396 32.79 -6.74 -13.63
CA GLN A 396 33.25 -5.36 -13.67
C GLN A 396 33.45 -4.79 -12.27
N ILE A 397 32.48 -5.00 -11.36
CA ILE A 397 32.59 -4.58 -9.96
C ILE A 397 33.78 -5.26 -9.28
N GLY A 398 33.95 -6.56 -9.48
CA GLY A 398 35.06 -7.32 -8.91
C GLY A 398 36.45 -6.88 -9.41
N LEU A 399 36.59 -6.71 -10.71
CA LEU A 399 37.85 -6.35 -11.37
C LEU A 399 38.30 -4.90 -11.05
N LEU A 400 37.32 -3.98 -10.94
CA LEU A 400 37.61 -2.60 -10.57
C LEU A 400 37.89 -2.42 -9.05
N GLY A 401 37.31 -3.30 -8.24
CA GLY A 401 37.63 -3.41 -6.81
C GLY A 401 37.69 -2.05 -6.08
N ARG A 402 38.83 -1.72 -5.53
CA ARG A 402 39.06 -0.48 -4.76
C ARG A 402 39.14 0.80 -5.61
N ALA A 403 39.18 0.69 -6.94
CA ALA A 403 39.19 1.85 -7.82
C ALA A 403 37.81 2.47 -8.02
N MET A 404 36.74 1.75 -7.65
CA MET A 404 35.36 2.17 -7.80
C MET A 404 34.83 2.71 -6.47
N ASP A 405 34.21 3.90 -6.52
CA ASP A 405 33.50 4.48 -5.37
C ASP A 405 32.29 3.63 -4.94
N ASP A 406 31.96 3.62 -3.64
CA ASP A 406 30.87 2.84 -3.08
C ASP A 406 29.51 3.18 -3.69
N SER A 407 29.24 4.45 -4.00
CA SER A 407 28.00 4.89 -4.65
C SER A 407 27.85 4.33 -6.07
N ILE A 408 28.95 4.21 -6.81
CA ILE A 408 28.98 3.66 -8.17
C ILE A 408 28.86 2.14 -8.11
N ARG A 409 29.53 1.52 -7.14
CA ARG A 409 29.40 0.07 -6.88
C ARG A 409 27.95 -0.31 -6.56
N GLU A 410 27.28 0.48 -5.74
CA GLU A 410 25.85 0.31 -5.44
C GLU A 410 24.98 0.46 -6.69
N TRP A 411 25.25 1.45 -7.55
CA TRP A 411 24.52 1.64 -8.79
C TRP A 411 24.62 0.43 -9.72
N TRP A 412 25.84 -0.09 -9.92
CA TRP A 412 26.06 -1.29 -10.73
C TRP A 412 25.43 -2.53 -10.12
N SER A 413 25.49 -2.69 -8.80
CA SER A 413 24.85 -3.80 -8.10
C SER A 413 23.34 -3.80 -8.29
N ARG A 414 22.72 -2.62 -8.23
CA ARG A 414 21.28 -2.46 -8.51
C ARG A 414 20.94 -2.77 -9.97
N LEU A 415 21.78 -2.35 -10.91
CA LEU A 415 21.61 -2.70 -12.32
C LEU A 415 21.64 -4.21 -12.51
N ALA A 416 22.62 -4.90 -11.93
CA ALA A 416 22.73 -6.36 -12.01
C ALA A 416 21.49 -7.06 -11.42
N ALA A 417 20.97 -6.55 -10.29
CA ALA A 417 19.74 -7.07 -9.69
C ALA A 417 18.54 -6.91 -10.62
N PHE A 418 18.37 -5.76 -11.29
CA PHE A 418 17.30 -5.56 -12.26
C PHE A 418 17.44 -6.47 -13.48
N LEU A 419 18.65 -6.65 -13.99
CA LEU A 419 18.91 -7.59 -15.09
C LEU A 419 18.50 -9.02 -14.69
N GLY A 420 18.82 -9.45 -13.47
CA GLY A 420 18.37 -10.73 -12.93
C GLY A 420 16.85 -10.85 -12.85
N ILE A 421 16.16 -9.82 -12.35
CA ILE A 421 14.69 -9.77 -12.26
C ILE A 421 14.07 -9.87 -13.65
N TYR A 422 14.56 -9.11 -14.62
CA TYR A 422 14.03 -9.12 -15.99
C TYR A 422 14.32 -10.43 -16.72
N SER A 423 15.49 -11.03 -16.48
CA SER A 423 15.81 -12.37 -17.00
C SER A 423 14.85 -13.42 -16.44
N PHE A 424 14.61 -13.43 -15.14
CA PHE A 424 13.65 -14.32 -14.50
C PHE A 424 12.22 -14.08 -14.97
N ALA A 425 11.80 -12.82 -15.08
CA ALA A 425 10.45 -12.45 -15.53
C ALA A 425 10.20 -12.91 -16.98
N SER A 426 11.18 -12.74 -17.88
CA SER A 426 11.04 -13.22 -19.26
C SER A 426 11.00 -14.74 -19.35
N PHE A 427 11.82 -15.44 -18.57
CA PHE A 427 11.77 -16.90 -18.46
C PHE A 427 10.41 -17.39 -17.94
N ALA A 428 9.90 -16.77 -16.85
CA ALA A 428 8.60 -17.12 -16.28
C ALA A 428 7.44 -16.85 -17.25
N LEU A 429 7.52 -15.74 -18.01
CA LEU A 429 6.50 -15.39 -18.99
C LEU A 429 6.45 -16.41 -20.13
N GLU A 430 7.60 -16.82 -20.67
CA GLU A 430 7.71 -17.86 -21.68
C GLU A 430 7.19 -19.21 -21.16
N LEU A 431 7.61 -19.57 -19.93
CA LEU A 431 7.17 -20.80 -19.29
C LEU A 431 5.64 -20.84 -19.15
N LEU A 432 5.04 -19.76 -18.66
CA LEU A 432 3.58 -19.66 -18.49
C LEU A 432 2.83 -19.62 -19.81
N ALA A 433 3.33 -18.86 -20.80
CA ALA A 433 2.63 -18.65 -22.05
C ALA A 433 2.65 -19.90 -22.97
N ILE A 434 3.74 -20.66 -22.94
CA ILE A 434 3.98 -21.76 -23.87
C ILE A 434 3.89 -23.12 -23.18
N TRP A 435 4.52 -23.29 -22.04
CA TRP A 435 4.56 -24.57 -21.34
C TRP A 435 3.39 -24.77 -20.37
N GLY A 436 2.79 -23.65 -19.86
CA GLY A 436 1.63 -23.72 -18.98
C GLY A 436 0.47 -24.53 -19.55
N PRO A 437 -0.01 -24.26 -20.79
CA PRO A 437 -1.09 -25.02 -21.41
C PRO A 437 -0.76 -26.53 -21.57
N LEU A 438 0.47 -26.87 -21.86
CA LEU A 438 0.89 -28.29 -22.00
C LEU A 438 0.69 -29.06 -20.69
N TYR A 439 1.00 -28.44 -19.54
CA TYR A 439 0.85 -29.10 -18.25
C TYR A 439 -0.60 -29.14 -17.77
N THR A 440 -1.49 -28.26 -18.27
CA THR A 440 -2.92 -28.34 -17.92
C THR A 440 -3.58 -29.58 -18.47
N PHE A 441 -3.14 -30.13 -19.60
CA PHE A 441 -3.63 -31.38 -20.13
C PHE A 441 -3.32 -32.56 -19.20
N SER A 442 -2.15 -32.57 -18.56
CA SER A 442 -1.78 -33.62 -17.62
C SER A 442 -2.43 -33.44 -16.26
N LEU A 443 -2.71 -32.18 -15.89
CA LEU A 443 -3.33 -31.81 -14.62
C LEU A 443 -4.86 -31.74 -14.68
N ALA A 444 -5.46 -31.61 -15.87
CA ALA A 444 -6.91 -31.48 -16.05
C ALA A 444 -7.67 -32.65 -15.42
N ASN A 445 -7.17 -33.89 -15.57
CA ASN A 445 -7.80 -35.04 -14.93
C ASN A 445 -7.67 -35.05 -13.40
N TRP A 446 -6.63 -34.38 -12.87
CA TRP A 446 -6.43 -34.23 -11.43
C TRP A 446 -7.19 -33.00 -10.89
N ILE A 447 -7.27 -31.91 -11.64
CA ILE A 447 -7.94 -30.66 -11.26
C ILE A 447 -9.47 -30.76 -11.38
N VAL A 448 -10.01 -31.49 -12.37
CA VAL A 448 -11.47 -31.70 -12.48
C VAL A 448 -11.98 -32.49 -11.27
N GLY A 449 -11.20 -33.44 -10.77
CA GLY A 449 -11.51 -34.16 -9.52
C GLY A 449 -11.38 -33.27 -8.26
N ALA A 450 -10.39 -32.37 -8.23
CA ALA A 450 -10.12 -31.51 -7.10
C ALA A 450 -10.85 -30.13 -7.16
N ALA A 451 -11.14 -29.61 -8.36
CA ALA A 451 -11.77 -28.31 -8.55
C ALA A 451 -13.28 -28.33 -8.38
N ALA A 452 -13.94 -29.47 -8.56
CA ALA A 452 -15.37 -29.60 -8.29
C ALA A 452 -15.72 -29.42 -6.80
N GLY A 453 -14.74 -29.55 -5.88
CA GLY A 453 -15.01 -29.43 -4.44
C GLY A 453 -14.13 -28.45 -3.66
N GLY A 454 -12.98 -28.03 -4.14
CA GLY A 454 -11.96 -27.41 -3.27
C GLY A 454 -11.43 -26.03 -3.70
N GLY A 455 -11.30 -25.74 -4.98
CA GLY A 455 -10.59 -24.54 -5.44
C GLY A 455 -11.23 -23.22 -5.07
N LEU A 456 -12.55 -23.10 -5.13
CA LEU A 456 -13.29 -21.91 -4.73
C LEU A 456 -13.28 -21.75 -3.19
N LEU A 457 -13.46 -22.87 -2.48
CA LEU A 457 -13.44 -22.90 -1.01
C LEU A 457 -12.04 -22.54 -0.45
N THR A 458 -10.97 -23.03 -1.04
CA THR A 458 -9.60 -22.70 -0.62
C THR A 458 -9.25 -21.24 -0.94
N THR A 459 -9.77 -20.69 -2.03
CA THR A 459 -9.59 -19.28 -2.38
C THR A 459 -10.34 -18.37 -1.40
N ILE A 460 -11.60 -18.71 -1.09
CA ILE A 460 -12.41 -17.98 -0.10
C ILE A 460 -11.79 -18.12 1.29
N ALA A 461 -11.36 -19.31 1.69
CA ALA A 461 -10.69 -19.54 2.97
C ALA A 461 -9.35 -18.77 3.06
N GLY A 462 -8.58 -18.72 1.97
CA GLY A 462 -7.35 -17.92 1.87
C GLY A 462 -7.62 -16.41 1.99
N LEU A 463 -8.69 -15.92 1.38
CA LEU A 463 -9.10 -14.53 1.44
C LEU A 463 -9.59 -14.15 2.85
N VAL A 464 -10.40 -15.00 3.46
CA VAL A 464 -10.90 -14.83 4.84
C VAL A 464 -9.74 -14.89 5.83
N ALA A 465 -8.81 -15.85 5.67
CA ALA A 465 -7.63 -15.95 6.54
C ALA A 465 -6.68 -14.74 6.37
N ALA A 466 -6.59 -14.18 5.16
CA ALA A 466 -5.78 -12.99 4.89
C ALA A 466 -6.38 -11.71 5.48
N CYS A 467 -7.71 -11.65 5.64
CA CYS A 467 -8.44 -10.53 6.24
C CYS A 467 -8.62 -10.68 7.76
N SER A 468 -8.28 -11.84 8.34
CA SER A 468 -8.40 -12.06 9.78
C SER A 468 -7.22 -11.42 10.51
N PRO A 469 -7.45 -10.69 11.61
CA PRO A 469 -6.37 -10.14 12.42
C PRO A 469 -5.52 -11.29 12.97
N HIS A 470 -4.20 -11.15 12.89
CA HIS A 470 -3.27 -12.10 13.48
C HIS A 470 -3.44 -12.08 14.99
N THR A 471 -3.99 -13.14 15.55
CA THR A 471 -3.82 -13.45 16.96
C THR A 471 -2.37 -13.91 17.14
N SER A 472 -1.56 -13.06 17.77
CA SER A 472 -0.19 -13.38 18.16
C SER A 472 -0.20 -14.36 19.34
N GLY A 473 -0.50 -15.61 19.05
CA GLY A 473 -0.29 -16.74 19.96
C GLY A 473 1.03 -17.41 19.59
N THR A 474 1.96 -17.39 20.51
CA THR A 474 3.16 -18.21 20.48
C THR A 474 2.73 -19.68 20.46
N ASP A 475 2.88 -20.34 19.33
CA ASP A 475 3.34 -21.70 19.20
C ASP A 475 2.96 -22.33 17.85
N ARG A 476 4.01 -22.88 17.19
CA ARG A 476 4.00 -23.80 16.05
C ARG A 476 3.16 -23.37 14.85
N PHE A 477 3.82 -23.15 13.74
CA PHE A 477 3.21 -22.94 12.41
C PHE A 477 2.04 -23.90 12.21
N SER A 478 0.82 -23.38 12.35
CA SER A 478 -0.37 -24.16 12.08
C SER A 478 -0.44 -24.46 10.59
N PHE A 479 -0.81 -25.68 10.21
CA PHE A 479 -1.04 -26.07 8.81
C PHE A 479 -1.97 -25.07 8.10
N LYS A 480 -2.93 -24.47 8.82
CA LYS A 480 -3.83 -23.42 8.31
C LYS A 480 -3.08 -22.14 7.90
N GLU A 481 -2.05 -21.74 8.64
CA GLU A 481 -1.24 -20.55 8.33
C GLU A 481 -0.36 -20.78 7.10
N ILE A 482 0.23 -21.97 6.98
CA ILE A 482 1.00 -22.36 5.79
C ILE A 482 0.08 -22.39 4.57
N LEU A 483 -1.10 -22.97 4.68
CA LEU A 483 -2.09 -23.02 3.60
C LEU A 483 -2.56 -21.61 3.21
N ALA A 484 -2.85 -20.75 4.17
CA ALA A 484 -3.23 -19.35 3.93
C ALA A 484 -2.11 -18.54 3.28
N ALA A 485 -0.84 -18.84 3.57
CA ALA A 485 0.30 -18.19 2.92
C ALA A 485 0.53 -18.67 1.48
N ILE A 486 0.27 -19.95 1.19
CA ILE A 486 0.50 -20.55 -0.15
C ILE A 486 -0.69 -20.33 -1.09
N ALA A 487 -1.92 -20.33 -0.58
CA ALA A 487 -3.14 -20.23 -1.37
C ALA A 487 -3.16 -19.05 -2.36
N PRO A 488 -2.74 -17.83 -2.01
CA PRO A 488 -2.69 -16.70 -2.94
C PRO A 488 -1.74 -16.93 -4.11
N PHE A 489 -0.59 -17.55 -3.89
CA PHE A 489 0.37 -17.87 -4.95
C PHE A 489 -0.16 -18.94 -5.89
N ALA A 490 -0.71 -20.01 -5.32
CA ALA A 490 -1.30 -21.09 -6.08
C ALA A 490 -2.47 -20.62 -6.95
N PHE A 491 -3.33 -19.77 -6.41
CA PHE A 491 -4.43 -19.16 -7.17
C PHE A 491 -3.92 -18.29 -8.32
N SER A 492 -2.95 -17.40 -8.04
CA SER A 492 -2.39 -16.51 -9.05
C SER A 492 -1.75 -17.29 -10.19
N LEU A 493 -1.00 -18.34 -9.87
CA LEU A 493 -0.38 -19.22 -10.85
C LEU A 493 -1.45 -19.95 -11.69
N LEU A 494 -2.46 -20.52 -11.03
CA LEU A 494 -3.55 -21.21 -11.72
C LEU A 494 -4.30 -20.27 -12.66
N LEU A 495 -4.58 -19.06 -12.23
CA LEU A 495 -5.24 -18.03 -13.06
C LEU A 495 -4.41 -17.70 -14.31
N LEU A 496 -3.10 -17.49 -14.16
CA LEU A 496 -2.21 -17.21 -15.27
C LEU A 496 -2.18 -18.37 -16.26
N VAL A 497 -2.11 -19.59 -15.75
CA VAL A 497 -2.15 -20.81 -16.57
C VAL A 497 -3.49 -20.98 -17.27
N MET A 498 -4.61 -20.69 -16.61
CA MET A 498 -5.95 -20.74 -17.24
C MET A 498 -6.09 -19.72 -18.37
N ILE A 499 -5.63 -18.48 -18.18
CA ILE A 499 -5.64 -17.46 -19.23
C ILE A 499 -4.77 -17.90 -20.40
N SER A 500 -3.57 -18.40 -20.11
CA SER A 500 -2.65 -18.93 -21.15
C SER A 500 -3.28 -20.08 -21.93
N THR A 501 -3.93 -21.00 -21.23
CA THR A 501 -4.63 -22.15 -21.84
C THR A 501 -5.80 -21.66 -22.72
N GLY A 502 -6.59 -20.69 -22.26
CA GLY A 502 -7.66 -20.07 -23.05
C GLY A 502 -7.14 -19.41 -24.33
N ILE A 503 -6.01 -18.71 -24.25
CA ILE A 503 -5.33 -18.13 -25.43
C ILE A 503 -4.88 -19.24 -26.38
N HIS A 504 -4.25 -20.28 -25.86
CA HIS A 504 -3.79 -21.42 -26.68
C HIS A 504 -4.94 -22.05 -27.44
N TYR A 505 -6.03 -22.42 -26.76
CA TYR A 505 -7.20 -23.00 -27.42
C TYR A 505 -7.84 -22.06 -28.44
N GLY A 506 -7.97 -20.77 -28.12
CA GLY A 506 -8.52 -19.78 -29.04
C GLY A 506 -7.72 -19.65 -30.34
N LEU A 507 -6.39 -19.75 -30.23
CA LEU A 507 -5.49 -19.65 -31.41
C LEU A 507 -5.37 -20.97 -32.18
N THR A 508 -5.56 -22.11 -31.54
CA THR A 508 -5.40 -23.43 -32.15
C THR A 508 -6.73 -24.08 -32.58
N ALA A 509 -7.87 -23.50 -32.20
CA ALA A 509 -9.20 -24.04 -32.54
C ALA A 509 -9.39 -24.25 -34.04
N HIS A 510 -8.87 -23.39 -34.88
CA HIS A 510 -8.93 -23.52 -36.33
C HIS A 510 -8.10 -24.69 -36.88
N TYR A 511 -7.01 -25.05 -36.20
CA TYR A 511 -6.15 -26.19 -36.61
C TYR A 511 -6.91 -27.51 -36.49
N PHE A 512 -7.69 -27.69 -35.43
CA PHE A 512 -8.43 -28.91 -35.21
C PHE A 512 -9.74 -29.00 -36.04
N GLN A 513 -10.25 -27.90 -36.57
CA GLN A 513 -11.43 -27.85 -37.42
C GLN A 513 -11.10 -28.03 -38.91
N SER A 514 -9.90 -27.68 -39.35
CA SER A 514 -9.44 -27.93 -40.71
C SER A 514 -8.82 -29.32 -40.75
N SER A 515 -9.62 -30.32 -41.09
CA SER A 515 -9.15 -31.66 -41.42
C SER A 515 -8.35 -31.65 -42.73
N VAL A 516 -7.26 -30.94 -42.77
CA VAL A 516 -6.25 -31.04 -43.84
C VAL A 516 -5.40 -32.25 -43.50
N PRO A 517 -5.23 -33.23 -44.40
CA PRO A 517 -4.36 -34.38 -44.18
C PRO A 517 -2.98 -33.85 -43.77
N ALA A 518 -2.41 -34.45 -42.73
CA ALA A 518 -1.06 -34.13 -42.28
C ALA A 518 -0.10 -34.15 -43.46
N PRO A 519 0.75 -33.12 -43.68
CA PRO A 519 1.78 -33.19 -44.71
C PRO A 519 2.59 -34.44 -44.47
N ALA A 520 2.84 -35.20 -45.59
CA ALA A 520 3.60 -36.44 -45.58
C ALA A 520 4.90 -36.28 -44.75
N PRO A 521 5.29 -37.25 -43.92
CA PRO A 521 6.49 -37.15 -43.10
C PRO A 521 7.67 -36.80 -43.99
N GLN A 522 8.34 -35.70 -43.70
CA GLN A 522 9.59 -35.38 -44.38
C GLN A 522 10.59 -36.49 -44.02
N ALA A 523 11.03 -37.21 -45.04
CA ALA A 523 12.04 -38.28 -44.93
C ALA A 523 13.30 -37.72 -44.28
N GLY A 524 13.67 -38.20 -43.13
CA GLY A 524 14.88 -37.82 -42.40
C GLY A 524 14.72 -37.50 -40.89
N CYS A 525 13.52 -37.65 -40.35
CA CYS A 525 13.26 -37.41 -38.92
C CYS A 525 13.02 -38.69 -38.13
N ASP A 526 13.96 -39.62 -38.25
CA ASP A 526 13.98 -40.81 -37.37
C ASP A 526 14.48 -40.39 -35.99
N LEU A 527 13.60 -40.43 -34.99
CA LEU A 527 14.00 -40.33 -33.57
C LEU A 527 15.02 -41.46 -33.30
N PRO A 528 16.16 -41.18 -32.68
CA PRO A 528 17.07 -42.23 -32.27
C PRO A 528 16.34 -43.24 -31.39
N PRO A 529 16.53 -44.55 -31.54
CA PRO A 529 15.90 -45.54 -30.70
C PRO A 529 16.33 -45.27 -29.25
N ASN A 530 15.34 -45.05 -28.38
CA ASN A 530 15.56 -44.89 -26.95
C ASN A 530 16.14 -46.17 -26.36
N ASN A 531 17.46 -46.29 -26.25
CA ASN A 531 18.16 -47.35 -25.53
C ASN A 531 18.04 -47.22 -23.99
N LEU A 532 16.99 -46.60 -23.51
CA LEU A 532 16.63 -46.52 -22.08
C LEU A 532 15.37 -47.34 -21.72
N ALA A 533 15.01 -48.33 -22.57
CA ALA A 533 13.86 -49.21 -22.34
C ALA A 533 14.24 -50.51 -21.64
N SER A 534 15.04 -50.50 -20.58
CA SER A 534 15.31 -51.69 -19.78
C SER A 534 15.30 -51.46 -18.27
N ALA A 535 14.39 -50.64 -17.79
CA ALA A 535 13.99 -50.68 -16.40
C ALA A 535 12.47 -50.43 -16.34
N ARG A 536 11.69 -51.49 -16.37
CA ARG A 536 10.27 -51.43 -16.04
C ARG A 536 10.15 -51.07 -14.55
N PRO A 537 9.53 -49.91 -14.19
CA PRO A 537 9.07 -49.72 -12.83
C PRO A 537 7.85 -50.62 -12.60
N PRO A 538 7.58 -51.03 -11.34
CA PRO A 538 6.46 -51.88 -10.99
C PRO A 538 5.12 -51.20 -11.35
N GLN A 539 4.26 -51.97 -12.03
CA GLN A 539 2.88 -51.53 -12.33
C GLN A 539 2.13 -51.40 -11.02
N ILE A 540 1.83 -50.14 -10.65
CA ILE A 540 0.76 -49.86 -9.73
C ILE A 540 -0.48 -49.63 -10.60
N GLU A 541 -1.37 -50.60 -10.65
CA GLU A 541 -2.69 -50.48 -11.24
C GLU A 541 -3.53 -49.47 -10.48
N GLY A 542 -3.71 -48.31 -11.07
CA GLY A 542 -4.60 -47.23 -10.59
C GLY A 542 -4.69 -46.18 -11.69
N THR A 543 -5.69 -46.33 -12.54
CA THR A 543 -6.35 -45.35 -13.45
C THR A 543 -5.66 -43.98 -13.57
N ARG A 544 -4.56 -43.89 -14.30
CA ARG A 544 -4.05 -42.66 -14.88
C ARG A 544 -3.98 -42.85 -16.39
N SER A 545 -4.80 -42.15 -17.15
CA SER A 545 -4.59 -41.99 -18.59
C SER A 545 -3.25 -41.26 -18.76
N PRO A 546 -2.20 -41.92 -19.29
CA PRO A 546 -0.93 -41.23 -19.53
C PRO A 546 -1.19 -40.16 -20.59
N VAL A 547 -0.57 -38.97 -20.40
CA VAL A 547 -0.41 -38.00 -21.48
C VAL A 547 0.30 -38.75 -22.59
N THR A 548 -0.41 -39.11 -23.66
CA THR A 548 0.17 -39.91 -24.74
C THR A 548 1.20 -39.04 -25.45
N GLN A 549 2.30 -39.64 -25.92
CA GLN A 549 3.30 -38.95 -26.74
C GLN A 549 2.65 -38.23 -27.93
N GLU A 550 1.54 -38.77 -28.41
CA GLU A 550 0.72 -38.23 -29.48
C GLU A 550 0.10 -36.87 -29.11
N MET A 551 -0.50 -36.72 -27.91
CA MET A 551 -1.06 -35.42 -27.43
C MET A 551 0.04 -34.36 -27.31
N VAL A 552 1.23 -34.73 -26.87
CA VAL A 552 2.36 -33.78 -26.79
C VAL A 552 2.84 -33.40 -28.20
N LYS A 553 2.87 -34.32 -29.13
CA LYS A 553 3.20 -34.04 -30.53
C LYS A 553 2.17 -33.12 -31.19
N ASP A 554 0.88 -33.37 -30.98
CA ASP A 554 -0.21 -32.56 -31.51
C ASP A 554 -0.18 -31.16 -30.92
N TYR A 555 0.10 -31.00 -29.63
CA TYR A 555 0.29 -29.71 -29.00
C TYR A 555 1.38 -28.87 -29.69
N TRP A 556 2.58 -29.46 -29.91
CA TRP A 556 3.68 -28.74 -30.54
C TRP A 556 3.40 -28.44 -32.02
N GLN A 557 2.73 -29.33 -32.73
CA GLN A 557 2.31 -29.10 -34.11
C GLN A 557 1.29 -27.94 -34.21
N ALA A 558 0.25 -27.98 -33.40
CA ALA A 558 -0.74 -26.92 -33.38
C ALA A 558 -0.14 -25.54 -32.98
N LEU A 559 0.77 -25.57 -32.02
CA LEU A 559 1.47 -24.37 -31.56
C LEU A 559 2.39 -23.78 -32.65
N SER A 560 3.15 -24.66 -33.34
CA SER A 560 4.04 -24.27 -34.42
C SER A 560 3.27 -23.72 -35.62
N HIS A 561 2.17 -24.40 -36.01
CA HIS A 561 1.30 -23.93 -37.07
C HIS A 561 0.70 -22.54 -36.78
N SER A 562 0.11 -22.35 -35.57
CA SER A 562 -0.51 -21.08 -35.20
C SER A 562 0.51 -19.93 -35.14
N SER A 563 1.78 -20.22 -34.83
CA SER A 563 2.81 -19.18 -34.77
C SER A 563 3.45 -18.86 -36.13
N GLN A 564 3.51 -19.83 -37.03
CA GLN A 564 4.18 -19.65 -38.34
C GLN A 564 3.25 -19.13 -39.43
N GLN A 565 2.01 -19.62 -39.48
CA GLN A 565 1.10 -19.31 -40.58
C GLN A 565 0.11 -18.17 -40.24
N ASP A 566 -0.27 -18.00 -38.96
CA ASP A 566 -1.35 -17.10 -38.56
C ASP A 566 -0.93 -15.99 -37.61
N ILE A 567 0.31 -15.45 -37.74
CA ILE A 567 0.74 -14.30 -36.95
C ILE A 567 -0.23 -13.12 -37.05
N ARG A 568 -0.97 -13.02 -38.17
CA ARG A 568 -2.01 -12.00 -38.37
C ARG A 568 -3.12 -12.15 -37.34
N ILE A 569 -3.55 -13.37 -37.00
CA ILE A 569 -4.58 -13.64 -36.01
C ILE A 569 -4.06 -13.23 -34.63
N VAL A 570 -2.82 -13.61 -34.31
CA VAL A 570 -2.17 -13.19 -33.05
C VAL A 570 -2.08 -11.68 -32.98
N LEU A 571 -1.72 -11.01 -34.07
CA LEU A 571 -1.64 -9.54 -34.14
C LEU A 571 -3.03 -8.88 -33.98
N TRP A 572 -4.06 -9.39 -34.68
CA TRP A 572 -5.41 -8.86 -34.53
C TRP A 572 -5.97 -9.09 -33.13
N LEU A 573 -5.72 -10.25 -32.52
CA LEU A 573 -6.10 -10.52 -31.14
C LEU A 573 -5.38 -9.57 -30.18
N PHE A 574 -4.09 -9.35 -30.38
CA PHE A 574 -3.30 -8.40 -29.59
C PHE A 574 -3.86 -6.99 -29.71
N ILE A 575 -4.13 -6.53 -30.94
CA ILE A 575 -4.73 -5.20 -31.18
C ILE A 575 -6.11 -5.10 -30.52
N ALA A 576 -6.97 -6.10 -30.68
CA ALA A 576 -8.30 -6.11 -30.08
C ALA A 576 -8.24 -6.03 -28.55
N LEU A 577 -7.39 -6.85 -27.92
CA LEU A 577 -7.18 -6.82 -26.48
C LEU A 577 -6.59 -5.50 -26.01
N ALA A 578 -5.65 -4.93 -26.75
CA ALA A 578 -5.06 -3.62 -26.44
C ALA A 578 -6.12 -2.51 -26.53
N VAL A 579 -6.95 -2.51 -27.56
CA VAL A 579 -8.05 -1.54 -27.72
C VAL A 579 -9.05 -1.67 -26.57
N VAL A 580 -9.47 -2.88 -26.23
CA VAL A 580 -10.37 -3.15 -25.09
C VAL A 580 -9.74 -2.66 -23.79
N CYS A 581 -8.49 -3.03 -23.53
CA CYS A 581 -7.77 -2.62 -22.33
C CYS A 581 -7.67 -1.08 -22.24
N LEU A 582 -7.31 -0.40 -23.33
CA LEU A 582 -7.16 1.05 -23.37
C LEU A 582 -8.50 1.79 -23.20
N ILE A 583 -9.56 1.33 -23.87
CA ILE A 583 -10.91 1.93 -23.73
C ILE A 583 -11.39 1.80 -22.30
N LEU A 584 -11.29 0.59 -21.72
CA LEU A 584 -11.72 0.35 -20.34
C LEU A 584 -10.83 1.10 -19.35
N ALA A 585 -9.51 1.13 -19.54
CA ALA A 585 -8.58 1.89 -18.71
C ALA A 585 -8.89 3.40 -18.68
N TRP A 586 -9.39 3.93 -19.79
CA TRP A 586 -9.80 5.34 -19.89
C TRP A 586 -11.17 5.62 -19.29
N ARG A 587 -12.15 4.68 -19.44
CA ARG A 587 -13.56 4.88 -19.05
C ARG A 587 -13.85 4.45 -17.61
N VAL A 588 -13.17 3.44 -17.11
CA VAL A 588 -13.41 2.88 -15.77
C VAL A 588 -12.65 3.69 -14.72
N ASP A 589 -13.38 4.50 -13.94
CA ASP A 589 -12.80 5.23 -12.82
C ASP A 589 -12.47 4.27 -11.68
N ILE A 590 -11.21 4.28 -11.25
CA ILE A 590 -10.69 3.35 -10.24
C ILE A 590 -11.40 3.46 -8.87
N ASN A 591 -11.87 4.66 -8.51
CA ASN A 591 -12.59 4.88 -7.26
C ASN A 591 -14.07 4.49 -7.38
N GLU A 592 -14.72 4.89 -8.48
CA GLU A 592 -16.17 4.69 -8.65
C GLU A 592 -16.53 3.21 -8.92
N PHE A 593 -15.61 2.45 -9.52
CA PHE A 593 -15.79 1.00 -9.74
C PHE A 593 -15.08 0.12 -8.70
N SER A 594 -14.73 0.69 -7.53
CA SER A 594 -14.39 -0.06 -6.31
C SER A 594 -15.64 -0.32 -5.47
N MET A 595 -15.49 -0.99 -4.33
CA MET A 595 -16.57 -1.12 -3.35
C MET A 595 -16.74 0.12 -2.46
N SER A 596 -15.83 1.10 -2.52
CA SER A 596 -15.85 2.31 -1.69
C SER A 596 -17.13 3.16 -1.85
N PRO A 597 -17.68 3.42 -3.06
CA PRO A 597 -18.92 4.17 -3.19
C PRO A 597 -20.13 3.46 -2.56
N PHE A 598 -20.20 2.14 -2.68
CA PHE A 598 -21.24 1.35 -2.03
C PHE A 598 -21.17 1.51 -0.52
N TYR A 599 -19.98 1.30 0.05
CA TYR A 599 -19.71 1.41 1.48
C TYR A 599 -20.03 2.82 2.01
N ARG A 600 -19.56 3.88 1.33
CA ARG A 600 -19.89 5.27 1.63
C ARG A 600 -21.40 5.49 1.70
N ASN A 601 -22.15 5.04 0.70
CA ASN A 601 -23.59 5.26 0.66
C ASN A 601 -24.32 4.58 1.83
N ARG A 602 -23.82 3.42 2.29
CA ARG A 602 -24.39 2.74 3.47
C ARG A 602 -24.09 3.50 4.75
N LEU A 603 -22.87 4.01 4.93
CA LEU A 603 -22.50 4.85 6.07
C LEU A 603 -23.29 6.17 6.09
N VAL A 604 -23.39 6.85 4.95
CA VAL A 604 -24.18 8.09 4.82
C VAL A 604 -25.64 7.85 5.21
N ARG A 605 -26.23 6.78 4.72
CA ARG A 605 -27.64 6.42 5.01
C ARG A 605 -27.86 6.19 6.50
N CYS A 606 -26.95 5.51 7.18
CA CYS A 606 -27.05 5.20 8.61
C CYS A 606 -26.72 6.41 9.48
N PHE A 607 -25.51 6.92 9.37
CA PHE A 607 -24.98 7.89 10.34
C PHE A 607 -25.31 9.33 9.99
N LEU A 608 -25.12 9.77 8.77
CA LEU A 608 -25.41 11.16 8.38
C LEU A 608 -26.91 11.42 8.19
N GLY A 609 -27.65 10.42 7.69
CA GLY A 609 -29.08 10.53 7.48
C GLY A 609 -29.90 10.66 8.76
N ALA A 610 -29.36 10.19 9.92
CA ALA A 610 -30.07 10.20 11.20
C ALA A 610 -30.49 11.60 11.65
N ALA A 611 -29.60 12.58 11.51
CA ALA A 611 -29.88 13.95 11.93
C ALA A 611 -31.05 14.60 11.16
N ARG A 612 -31.14 14.37 9.86
CA ARG A 612 -32.24 14.88 9.05
C ARG A 612 -33.51 14.04 9.22
N ALA A 613 -33.38 12.74 9.53
CA ALA A 613 -34.51 11.90 9.88
C ALA A 613 -35.17 12.38 11.17
N ALA A 614 -34.41 12.72 12.21
CA ALA A 614 -34.91 13.27 13.47
C ALA A 614 -35.69 14.58 13.28
N ARG A 615 -35.33 15.41 12.32
CA ARG A 615 -36.05 16.65 11.96
C ARG A 615 -37.21 16.45 11.01
N GLY A 616 -37.47 15.23 10.52
CA GLY A 616 -38.49 14.97 9.50
C GLY A 616 -38.17 15.59 8.13
N GLU A 617 -36.95 16.04 7.91
CA GLU A 617 -36.54 16.70 6.65
C GLU A 617 -35.95 15.74 5.61
N ARG A 618 -35.75 14.49 5.99
CA ARG A 618 -35.18 13.46 5.10
C ARG A 618 -36.24 13.01 4.09
N LYS A 619 -35.86 13.08 2.81
CA LYS A 619 -36.68 12.64 1.67
C LYS A 619 -35.98 11.57 0.88
N PRO A 620 -35.89 10.34 1.39
CA PRO A 620 -35.13 9.28 0.74
C PRO A 620 -35.85 8.81 -0.52
N ASN A 621 -35.10 8.44 -1.54
CA ASN A 621 -35.62 7.76 -2.70
C ASN A 621 -36.35 6.47 -2.26
N PRO A 622 -37.63 6.23 -2.69
CA PRO A 622 -38.40 5.10 -2.20
C PRO A 622 -37.76 3.73 -2.48
N PHE A 623 -37.02 3.59 -3.56
CA PHE A 623 -36.37 2.36 -3.98
C PHE A 623 -34.99 2.14 -3.30
N THR A 624 -34.13 3.15 -3.31
CA THR A 624 -32.76 3.00 -2.80
C THR A 624 -32.63 3.36 -1.31
N LYS A 625 -33.63 4.01 -0.74
CA LYS A 625 -33.64 4.57 0.63
C LYS A 625 -32.50 5.57 0.89
N PHE A 626 -31.84 6.04 -0.14
CA PHE A 626 -30.77 7.03 -0.07
C PHE A 626 -31.31 8.45 -0.36
N ASP A 627 -30.86 9.41 0.42
CA ASP A 627 -31.08 10.85 0.17
C ASP A 627 -29.72 11.52 -0.04
N PHE A 628 -29.47 12.08 -1.23
CA PHE A 628 -28.19 12.69 -1.55
C PHE A 628 -27.88 13.95 -0.71
N LYS A 629 -28.88 14.53 -0.05
CA LYS A 629 -28.70 15.68 0.86
C LYS A 629 -28.20 15.27 2.24
N ASP A 630 -28.16 13.95 2.54
CA ASP A 630 -27.61 13.48 3.81
C ASP A 630 -26.07 13.69 3.88
N ASP A 631 -25.38 13.62 2.72
CA ASP A 631 -23.94 13.84 2.64
C ASP A 631 -23.64 15.31 2.33
N PHE A 632 -22.66 15.89 3.02
CA PHE A 632 -22.29 17.29 2.86
C PHE A 632 -20.76 17.47 2.90
N GLY A 633 -20.29 18.62 2.39
CA GLY A 633 -18.87 18.90 2.29
C GLY A 633 -18.25 19.17 3.66
N LEU A 634 -17.07 18.57 3.92
CA LEU A 634 -16.38 18.76 5.21
C LEU A 634 -16.04 20.23 5.46
N ALA A 635 -15.67 21.00 4.43
CA ALA A 635 -15.36 22.43 4.56
C ALA A 635 -16.59 23.29 4.90
N GLU A 636 -17.82 22.76 4.81
CA GLU A 636 -19.02 23.48 5.24
C GLU A 636 -19.06 23.71 6.76
N LEU A 637 -18.34 22.91 7.54
CA LEU A 637 -18.23 23.06 8.99
C LEU A 637 -17.41 24.30 9.43
N LYS A 638 -16.83 25.05 8.49
CA LYS A 638 -16.23 26.38 8.76
C LYS A 638 -17.25 27.50 8.87
N GLN A 639 -18.48 27.27 8.42
CA GLN A 639 -19.47 28.34 8.32
C GLN A 639 -19.90 28.81 9.69
N PRO A 640 -20.22 30.13 9.84
CA PRO A 640 -20.81 30.66 11.05
C PRO A 640 -22.06 29.87 11.46
N GLY A 641 -22.15 29.49 12.72
CA GLY A 641 -23.28 28.76 13.30
C GLY A 641 -23.01 27.24 13.50
N TYR A 642 -21.85 26.75 13.15
CA TYR A 642 -21.36 25.45 13.64
C TYR A 642 -20.62 25.64 14.97
N ASP A 643 -21.16 25.07 16.04
CA ASP A 643 -20.69 25.21 17.43
C ASP A 643 -19.98 23.95 17.96
N GLY A 644 -19.82 22.92 17.12
CA GLY A 644 -19.15 21.68 17.51
C GLY A 644 -17.62 21.75 17.47
N PRO A 645 -16.91 20.73 17.98
CA PRO A 645 -15.45 20.63 17.91
C PRO A 645 -14.93 20.57 16.47
N VAL A 646 -13.66 20.88 16.27
CA VAL A 646 -12.99 20.71 14.97
C VAL A 646 -12.77 19.21 14.73
N PRO A 647 -13.40 18.60 13.71
CA PRO A 647 -13.19 17.19 13.44
C PRO A 647 -11.84 16.94 12.78
N ILE A 648 -11.19 15.84 13.19
CA ILE A 648 -10.02 15.26 12.54
C ILE A 648 -10.39 13.83 12.11
N ILE A 649 -10.54 13.60 10.81
CA ILE A 649 -10.84 12.27 10.27
C ILE A 649 -9.52 11.68 9.77
N ASN A 650 -9.01 10.68 10.47
CA ASN A 650 -7.71 10.07 10.20
C ASN A 650 -7.81 8.95 9.18
N THR A 651 -6.85 8.92 8.26
CA THR A 651 -6.65 7.87 7.26
C THR A 651 -5.17 7.51 7.16
N ALA A 652 -4.84 6.37 6.62
CA ALA A 652 -3.46 5.98 6.34
C ALA A 652 -3.08 6.31 4.90
N LEU A 653 -2.04 7.11 4.72
CA LEU A 653 -1.33 7.28 3.46
C LEU A 653 -0.42 6.06 3.25
N ASN A 654 -0.68 5.26 2.22
CA ASN A 654 0.12 4.10 1.90
C ASN A 654 1.36 4.49 1.09
N MET A 655 2.54 4.08 1.58
CA MET A 655 3.87 4.37 1.00
C MET A 655 4.66 3.09 0.76
N VAL A 656 3.99 2.04 0.29
CA VAL A 656 4.58 0.70 0.11
C VAL A 656 5.73 0.73 -0.91
N GLY A 657 5.63 1.61 -1.93
CA GLY A 657 6.66 1.86 -2.95
C GLY A 657 7.51 3.12 -2.68
N GLY A 658 7.43 3.71 -1.49
CA GLY A 658 8.15 4.94 -1.14
C GLY A 658 9.65 4.75 -1.06
N GLY A 659 10.41 5.81 -1.42
CA GLY A 659 11.87 5.81 -1.42
C GLY A 659 12.52 6.20 -0.08
N ASP A 660 11.73 6.60 0.93
CA ASP A 660 12.26 7.00 2.24
C ASP A 660 12.57 5.79 3.11
N ALA A 661 13.87 5.57 3.36
CA ALA A 661 14.36 4.45 4.15
C ALA A 661 13.83 4.46 5.60
N GLY A 662 13.59 5.65 6.18
CA GLY A 662 13.07 5.80 7.55
C GLY A 662 11.62 5.33 7.72
N LEU A 663 10.86 5.27 6.61
CA LEU A 663 9.45 4.88 6.60
C LEU A 663 9.21 3.52 5.92
N GLN A 664 10.25 2.86 5.40
CA GLN A 664 10.15 1.59 4.67
C GLN A 664 9.53 0.46 5.50
N GLU A 665 9.76 0.42 6.81
CA GLU A 665 9.15 -0.59 7.68
C GLU A 665 7.68 -0.29 7.94
N ARG A 666 7.33 0.97 8.18
CA ARG A 666 5.94 1.38 8.47
C ARG A 666 5.04 1.31 7.24
N ARG A 667 5.57 1.62 6.07
CA ARG A 667 4.86 1.66 4.77
C ARG A 667 3.58 2.49 4.78
N ALA A 668 3.38 3.29 5.82
CA ALA A 668 2.24 4.18 5.99
C ALA A 668 2.61 5.42 6.80
N SER A 669 1.85 6.50 6.59
CA SER A 669 1.88 7.74 7.37
C SER A 669 0.47 8.22 7.65
N SER A 670 0.33 9.12 8.63
CA SER A 670 -0.94 9.80 8.89
C SER A 670 -1.31 10.69 7.70
N PHE A 671 -2.54 10.57 7.22
CA PHE A 671 -3.19 11.56 6.36
C PHE A 671 -4.52 11.93 6.99
N PHE A 672 -4.73 13.20 7.22
CA PHE A 672 -5.91 13.70 7.92
C PHE A 672 -6.76 14.61 7.06
N PHE A 673 -8.05 14.64 7.39
CA PHE A 673 -9.02 15.57 6.85
C PHE A 673 -9.59 16.40 7.99
N THR A 674 -9.47 17.73 7.90
CA THR A 674 -10.17 18.69 8.77
C THR A 674 -10.99 19.66 7.91
N PRO A 675 -11.93 20.43 8.45
CA PRO A 675 -12.62 21.43 7.64
C PRO A 675 -11.68 22.46 7.00
N TYR A 676 -10.52 22.71 7.62
CA TYR A 676 -9.58 23.75 7.23
C TYR A 676 -8.59 23.25 6.17
N CYS A 677 -7.92 22.16 6.45
CA CYS A 677 -6.90 21.61 5.57
C CYS A 677 -6.92 20.07 5.56
N SER A 678 -6.37 19.48 4.52
CA SER A 678 -6.21 18.05 4.38
C SER A 678 -4.84 17.73 3.81
N GLY A 679 -4.20 16.69 4.33
CA GLY A 679 -2.87 16.28 3.91
C GLY A 679 -2.13 15.43 4.95
N SER A 680 -0.82 15.38 4.79
CA SER A 680 0.11 14.65 5.65
C SER A 680 1.43 15.41 5.79
N GLU A 681 2.27 15.00 6.73
CA GLU A 681 3.63 15.57 6.85
C GLU A 681 4.47 15.38 5.57
N GLN A 682 4.34 14.21 4.93
CA GLN A 682 5.11 13.85 3.72
C GLN A 682 4.67 14.64 2.48
N THR A 683 3.42 15.08 2.44
CA THR A 683 2.85 15.72 1.26
C THR A 683 2.57 17.20 1.44
N GLY A 684 2.67 17.70 2.67
CA GLY A 684 2.10 18.99 3.06
C GLY A 684 0.58 18.96 3.06
N VAL A 685 -0.03 20.12 3.28
CA VAL A 685 -1.48 20.29 3.34
C VAL A 685 -2.00 21.27 2.30
N ARG A 686 -3.27 21.15 1.96
CA ARG A 686 -4.04 22.10 1.17
C ARG A 686 -5.40 22.35 1.78
N PRO A 687 -6.05 23.49 1.44
CA PRO A 687 -7.42 23.75 1.85
C PRO A 687 -8.34 22.59 1.47
N THR A 688 -9.15 22.11 2.42
CA THR A 688 -10.04 20.96 2.22
C THR A 688 -11.04 21.15 1.08
N ILE A 689 -11.43 22.39 0.82
CA ILE A 689 -12.32 22.74 -0.28
C ILE A 689 -11.74 22.38 -1.67
N GLU A 690 -10.42 22.22 -1.78
CA GLU A 690 -9.78 21.83 -3.04
C GLU A 690 -9.85 20.30 -3.31
N PHE A 691 -10.23 19.50 -2.31
CA PHE A 691 -10.44 18.07 -2.46
C PHE A 691 -11.91 17.78 -2.81
N GLY A 692 -12.14 17.05 -3.89
CA GLY A 692 -13.49 16.71 -4.35
C GLY A 692 -14.08 17.71 -5.35
N LYS A 693 -15.31 17.42 -5.82
CA LYS A 693 -15.97 18.14 -6.91
C LYS A 693 -17.07 19.12 -6.45
N GLY A 694 -17.45 19.10 -5.17
CA GLY A 694 -18.55 19.87 -4.61
C GLY A 694 -18.14 21.25 -4.12
N LYS A 695 -19.11 22.14 -3.88
CA LYS A 695 -18.90 23.47 -3.31
C LYS A 695 -18.26 23.42 -1.91
N GLY A 696 -18.47 22.34 -1.15
CA GLY A 696 -17.86 22.08 0.17
C GLY A 696 -16.61 21.21 0.14
N GLY A 697 -16.01 20.97 -1.02
CA GLY A 697 -14.84 20.11 -1.19
C GLY A 697 -15.18 18.61 -1.06
N ILE A 698 -14.31 17.84 -0.39
CA ILE A 698 -14.57 16.42 -0.11
C ILE A 698 -15.70 16.27 0.89
N THR A 699 -16.60 15.30 0.67
CA THR A 699 -17.73 15.08 1.57
C THR A 699 -17.34 14.27 2.80
N ILE A 700 -18.06 14.48 3.91
CA ILE A 700 -17.85 13.72 5.15
C ILE A 700 -18.04 12.23 4.91
N GLY A 701 -19.08 11.85 4.15
CA GLY A 701 -19.31 10.44 3.79
C GLY A 701 -18.11 9.81 3.08
N ARG A 702 -17.41 10.55 2.21
CA ARG A 702 -16.19 10.04 1.58
C ARG A 702 -15.02 9.96 2.55
N CYS A 703 -14.86 10.94 3.43
CA CYS A 703 -13.79 10.91 4.44
C CYS A 703 -13.94 9.72 5.38
N ILE A 704 -15.14 9.50 5.94
CA ILE A 704 -15.38 8.38 6.88
C ILE A 704 -15.30 7.02 6.19
N ALA A 705 -15.76 6.92 4.94
CA ALA A 705 -15.63 5.67 4.18
C ALA A 705 -14.17 5.33 3.89
N THR A 706 -13.31 6.35 3.66
CA THR A 706 -11.88 6.17 3.49
C THR A 706 -11.20 5.83 4.81
N SER A 707 -11.59 6.51 5.91
CA SER A 707 -11.10 6.21 7.26
C SER A 707 -11.43 4.78 7.71
N GLY A 708 -12.58 4.24 7.27
CA GLY A 708 -13.02 2.87 7.56
C GLY A 708 -12.71 1.86 6.45
N ALA A 709 -11.80 2.18 5.53
CA ALA A 709 -11.44 1.31 4.39
C ALA A 709 -10.48 0.18 4.80
N ALA A 710 -10.92 -0.68 5.74
CA ALA A 710 -10.13 -1.77 6.29
C ALA A 710 -9.76 -2.82 5.23
N ALA A 711 -10.70 -3.16 4.33
CA ALA A 711 -10.43 -4.06 3.23
C ALA A 711 -9.78 -3.28 2.06
N SER A 712 -8.46 -3.24 2.03
CA SER A 712 -7.66 -2.52 1.04
C SER A 712 -6.47 -3.34 0.58
N PRO A 713 -6.12 -3.36 -0.73
CA PRO A 713 -4.94 -4.06 -1.23
C PRO A 713 -3.64 -3.62 -0.56
N ASN A 714 -3.51 -2.31 -0.30
CA ASN A 714 -2.39 -1.74 0.42
C ASN A 714 -2.87 -1.32 1.83
N MET A 715 -2.25 -1.89 2.86
CA MET A 715 -2.60 -1.75 4.27
C MET A 715 -1.36 -1.38 5.11
N GLY A 716 -0.53 -0.46 4.59
CA GLY A 716 0.70 -0.05 5.27
C GLY A 716 1.60 -1.24 5.61
N TYR A 717 1.99 -1.34 6.88
CA TYR A 717 2.80 -2.43 7.42
C TYR A 717 2.25 -3.84 7.13
N HIS A 718 0.91 -3.99 7.09
CA HIS A 718 0.24 -5.28 6.87
C HIS A 718 0.16 -5.69 5.39
N THR A 719 0.68 -4.88 4.47
CA THR A 719 0.63 -5.17 3.02
C THR A 719 1.47 -6.40 2.68
N LYS A 720 0.80 -7.44 2.15
CA LYS A 720 1.44 -8.61 1.54
C LYS A 720 1.11 -8.61 0.05
N SER A 721 2.13 -8.65 -0.81
CA SER A 721 1.95 -8.50 -2.27
C SER A 721 0.96 -9.51 -2.88
N THR A 722 0.93 -10.74 -2.38
CA THR A 722 0.00 -11.77 -2.84
C THR A 722 -1.44 -11.51 -2.43
N VAL A 723 -1.65 -11.00 -1.22
CA VAL A 723 -2.97 -10.59 -0.73
C VAL A 723 -3.44 -9.36 -1.51
N ALA A 724 -2.54 -8.40 -1.74
CA ALA A 724 -2.84 -7.21 -2.56
C ALA A 724 -3.27 -7.60 -3.98
N PHE A 725 -2.59 -8.59 -4.59
CA PHE A 725 -2.97 -9.14 -5.90
C PHE A 725 -4.41 -9.68 -5.88
N LEU A 726 -4.74 -10.56 -4.92
CA LEU A 726 -6.07 -11.16 -4.83
C LEU A 726 -7.16 -10.11 -4.56
N MET A 727 -6.92 -9.22 -3.59
CA MET A 727 -7.89 -8.18 -3.25
C MET A 727 -8.14 -7.24 -4.43
N THR A 728 -7.09 -6.91 -5.18
CA THR A 728 -7.21 -6.08 -6.39
C THR A 728 -7.95 -6.84 -7.48
N PHE A 729 -7.60 -8.11 -7.73
CA PHE A 729 -8.23 -8.93 -8.77
C PHE A 729 -9.72 -9.18 -8.50
N PHE A 730 -10.08 -9.51 -7.25
CA PHE A 730 -11.47 -9.71 -6.84
C PHE A 730 -12.20 -8.43 -6.47
N ASN A 731 -11.56 -7.28 -6.66
CA ASN A 731 -12.12 -5.96 -6.36
C ASN A 731 -12.61 -5.80 -4.91
N VAL A 732 -11.93 -6.42 -3.97
CA VAL A 732 -12.14 -6.20 -2.53
C VAL A 732 -11.35 -4.96 -2.12
N ARG A 733 -11.87 -3.79 -2.50
CA ARG A 733 -11.16 -2.51 -2.45
C ARG A 733 -12.07 -1.42 -1.92
N LEU A 734 -11.76 -0.91 -0.73
CA LEU A 734 -12.45 0.22 -0.10
C LEU A 734 -11.62 1.51 -0.11
N GLY A 735 -10.30 1.43 -0.31
CA GLY A 735 -9.39 2.55 -0.33
C GLY A 735 -9.68 3.58 -1.42
N LEU A 736 -9.11 4.77 -1.27
CA LEU A 736 -9.35 5.93 -2.12
C LEU A 736 -8.05 6.41 -2.77
N TRP A 737 -8.05 6.54 -4.09
CA TRP A 737 -7.06 7.33 -4.80
C TRP A 737 -7.48 8.80 -4.78
N THR A 738 -6.76 9.60 -4.02
CA THR A 738 -6.98 11.03 -3.91
C THR A 738 -5.79 11.80 -4.47
N ARG A 739 -6.02 13.05 -4.81
CA ARG A 739 -4.97 13.92 -5.33
C ARG A 739 -3.93 14.24 -4.24
N SER A 740 -2.65 14.23 -4.64
CA SER A 740 -1.57 14.65 -3.76
C SER A 740 -1.56 16.17 -3.55
N PRO A 741 -1.43 16.66 -2.32
CA PRO A 741 -1.22 18.08 -2.04
C PRO A 741 -0.01 18.70 -2.75
N LYS A 742 1.00 17.91 -3.08
CA LYS A 742 2.22 18.35 -3.77
C LYS A 742 1.94 18.96 -5.15
N PHE A 743 0.80 18.66 -5.80
CA PHE A 743 0.51 19.05 -7.17
C PHE A 743 -0.65 20.07 -7.27
N PRO A 744 -0.64 21.00 -8.25
CA PRO A 744 -1.67 22.03 -8.40
C PRO A 744 -3.07 21.49 -8.78
N ALA A 745 -4.12 22.28 -8.53
CA ALA A 745 -5.54 21.89 -8.55
C ALA A 745 -6.14 21.46 -9.90
N SER A 746 -5.35 21.26 -10.95
CA SER A 746 -5.85 21.12 -12.33
C SER A 746 -6.55 19.80 -12.66
N GLN A 747 -6.46 18.73 -11.85
CA GLN A 747 -7.08 17.43 -12.15
C GLN A 747 -7.75 16.84 -10.91
N GLN A 748 -9.05 16.55 -11.00
CA GLN A 748 -9.87 16.07 -9.88
C GLN A 748 -9.99 14.53 -9.77
N GLY A 749 -9.40 13.76 -10.67
CA GLY A 749 -9.47 12.27 -10.65
C GLY A 749 -8.38 11.63 -11.49
N ALA A 750 -8.05 10.40 -11.18
CA ALA A 750 -7.08 9.59 -11.91
C ALA A 750 -7.68 9.14 -13.25
N ARG A 751 -7.46 9.93 -14.33
CA ARG A 751 -8.04 9.66 -15.66
C ARG A 751 -7.62 8.32 -16.26
N TRP A 752 -6.42 7.83 -15.92
CA TRP A 752 -5.89 6.54 -16.35
C TRP A 752 -5.85 5.60 -15.14
N GLY A 753 -7.02 5.10 -14.71
CA GLY A 753 -7.19 4.26 -13.54
C GLY A 753 -6.34 2.99 -13.56
N PHE A 754 -6.08 2.45 -14.75
CA PHE A 754 -5.28 1.23 -14.92
C PHE A 754 -3.86 1.33 -14.32
N TRP A 755 -3.18 2.46 -14.46
CA TRP A 755 -1.84 2.65 -13.89
C TRP A 755 -1.87 2.54 -12.35
N TYR A 756 -2.88 3.14 -11.72
CA TYR A 756 -3.06 3.07 -10.27
C TYR A 756 -3.53 1.70 -9.81
N LEU A 757 -4.27 0.99 -10.68
CA LEU A 757 -4.64 -0.40 -10.45
C LEU A 757 -3.41 -1.31 -10.41
N LEU A 758 -2.46 -1.13 -11.33
CA LEU A 758 -1.19 -1.85 -11.30
C LEU A 758 -0.39 -1.53 -10.04
N LYS A 759 -0.42 -0.27 -9.56
CA LYS A 759 0.22 0.10 -8.30
C LYS A 759 -0.40 -0.59 -7.08
N GLU A 760 -1.71 -0.77 -7.07
CA GLU A 760 -2.37 -1.58 -6.04
C GLU A 760 -1.99 -3.05 -6.15
N LEU A 761 -2.02 -3.60 -7.36
CA LEU A 761 -1.73 -5.01 -7.65
C LEU A 761 -0.32 -5.41 -7.18
N PHE A 762 0.66 -4.54 -7.44
CA PHE A 762 2.08 -4.79 -7.11
C PHE A 762 2.52 -4.17 -5.77
N GLY A 763 1.62 -3.48 -5.06
CA GLY A 763 1.96 -2.83 -3.79
C GLY A 763 3.04 -1.75 -3.96
N THR A 764 2.92 -0.89 -4.98
CA THR A 764 3.92 0.14 -5.32
C THR A 764 3.40 1.58 -5.18
N ALA A 765 2.33 1.77 -4.41
CA ALA A 765 1.82 3.10 -4.10
C ALA A 765 2.84 3.92 -3.28
N GLY A 766 3.02 5.18 -3.60
CA GLY A 766 3.99 6.08 -2.97
C GLY A 766 3.46 7.49 -2.77
N ASP A 767 4.18 8.30 -1.98
CA ASP A 767 3.86 9.68 -1.63
C ASP A 767 4.30 10.72 -2.69
N ASP A 768 5.18 10.32 -3.62
CA ASP A 768 5.63 11.17 -4.74
C ASP A 768 4.69 11.15 -5.94
N ASP A 769 3.64 10.34 -5.90
CA ASP A 769 2.67 10.22 -6.96
C ASP A 769 1.73 11.43 -7.06
N LYS A 770 1.19 11.68 -8.26
CA LYS A 770 0.14 12.69 -8.46
C LYS A 770 -1.14 12.36 -7.71
N PHE A 771 -1.42 11.08 -7.53
CA PHE A 771 -2.53 10.57 -6.73
C PHE A 771 -1.98 9.62 -5.68
N LEU A 772 -2.48 9.78 -4.46
CA LEU A 772 -2.11 9.04 -3.27
C LEU A 772 -3.16 7.97 -2.98
N TYR A 773 -2.72 6.83 -2.48
CA TYR A 773 -3.62 5.78 -2.02
C TYR A 773 -3.85 5.90 -0.52
N LEU A 774 -5.09 6.18 -0.14
CA LEU A 774 -5.54 6.26 1.24
C LEU A 774 -6.35 5.02 1.61
N SER A 775 -6.13 4.51 2.81
CA SER A 775 -6.86 3.39 3.39
C SER A 775 -7.27 3.66 4.83
N ASP A 776 -7.78 2.65 5.53
CA ASP A 776 -8.20 2.75 6.94
C ASP A 776 -7.14 3.43 7.80
N GLY A 777 -7.56 4.35 8.65
CA GLY A 777 -6.67 5.06 9.57
C GLY A 777 -5.93 4.11 10.50
N GLY A 778 -6.55 3.01 10.88
CA GLY A 778 -5.96 1.96 11.73
C GLY A 778 -4.75 1.26 11.10
N HIS A 779 -4.56 1.34 9.78
CA HIS A 779 -3.34 0.86 9.13
C HIS A 779 -2.10 1.69 9.48
N PHE A 780 -2.29 2.88 10.03
CA PHE A 780 -1.22 3.70 10.59
C PHE A 780 -1.35 3.80 12.11
N GLU A 781 -2.45 4.38 12.64
CA GLU A 781 -2.67 4.56 14.07
C GLU A 781 -4.18 4.49 14.35
N ASN A 782 -4.59 3.60 15.25
CA ASN A 782 -5.99 3.19 15.37
C ASN A 782 -6.74 3.88 16.53
N LEU A 783 -6.06 4.60 17.42
CA LEU A 783 -6.69 5.33 18.52
C LEU A 783 -7.10 6.76 18.13
N GLY A 784 -6.50 7.34 17.10
CA GLY A 784 -6.72 8.73 16.67
C GLY A 784 -6.05 9.77 17.56
N VAL A 785 -5.18 9.35 18.46
CA VAL A 785 -4.45 10.22 19.40
C VAL A 785 -3.27 10.92 18.73
N TYR A 786 -2.64 10.31 17.74
CA TYR A 786 -1.43 10.80 17.09
C TYR A 786 -1.56 12.24 16.58
N GLU A 787 -2.68 12.57 15.93
CA GLU A 787 -2.92 13.92 15.42
C GLU A 787 -3.30 14.94 16.52
N LEU A 788 -3.81 14.51 17.67
CA LEU A 788 -4.02 15.34 18.84
C LEU A 788 -2.68 15.70 19.52
N ILE A 789 -1.76 14.73 19.61
CA ILE A 789 -0.39 14.95 20.09
C ILE A 789 0.36 15.92 19.17
N ARG A 790 0.24 15.78 17.85
CA ARG A 790 0.80 16.72 16.87
C ARG A 790 0.32 18.15 17.15
N ARG A 791 -0.95 18.32 17.55
CA ARG A 791 -1.59 19.63 17.87
C ARG A 791 -1.34 20.09 19.29
N ARG A 792 -0.55 19.35 20.07
CA ARG A 792 -0.20 19.62 21.45
C ARG A 792 -1.45 19.83 22.34
N CYS A 793 -2.46 18.96 22.22
CA CYS A 793 -3.60 18.98 23.11
C CYS A 793 -3.16 18.75 24.57
N ARG A 794 -3.60 19.63 25.47
CA ARG A 794 -3.29 19.54 26.90
C ARG A 794 -3.99 18.36 27.56
N TYR A 795 -5.27 18.19 27.23
CA TYR A 795 -6.09 17.11 27.76
C TYR A 795 -6.59 16.27 26.59
N ILE A 796 -6.37 14.95 26.67
CA ILE A 796 -6.78 14.00 25.63
C ILE A 796 -7.62 12.92 26.29
N ILE A 797 -8.88 12.76 25.85
CA ILE A 797 -9.73 11.64 26.23
C ILE A 797 -9.70 10.66 25.06
N ALA A 798 -9.11 9.47 25.28
CA ALA A 798 -8.99 8.45 24.25
C ALA A 798 -9.92 7.27 24.53
N CYS A 799 -10.91 7.08 23.64
CA CYS A 799 -11.85 5.97 23.70
C CYS A 799 -11.34 4.82 22.83
N ASP A 800 -10.95 3.72 23.47
CA ASP A 800 -10.45 2.53 22.81
C ASP A 800 -11.47 1.38 22.88
N ALA A 801 -12.11 1.14 21.74
CA ALA A 801 -12.98 -0.02 21.50
C ALA A 801 -12.39 -0.97 20.44
N GLU A 802 -11.07 -1.11 20.36
CA GLU A 802 -10.41 -2.09 19.51
C GLU A 802 -10.76 -3.53 19.93
N GLN A 803 -10.75 -4.45 18.99
CA GLN A 803 -10.77 -5.87 19.29
C GLN A 803 -9.44 -6.26 19.94
N ASP A 804 -9.45 -6.58 21.22
CA ASP A 804 -8.26 -6.87 22.00
C ASP A 804 -8.60 -7.85 23.13
N GLU A 805 -8.99 -9.06 22.78
CA GLU A 805 -9.45 -10.12 23.71
C GLU A 805 -8.43 -10.44 24.79
N HIS A 806 -7.15 -10.28 24.46
CA HIS A 806 -6.04 -10.59 25.38
C HIS A 806 -5.45 -9.34 26.07
N PHE A 807 -6.03 -8.18 25.87
CA PHE A 807 -5.54 -6.89 26.41
C PHE A 807 -4.05 -6.66 26.14
N VAL A 808 -3.63 -6.95 24.91
CA VAL A 808 -2.26 -6.70 24.41
C VAL A 808 -1.99 -5.21 24.29
N MET A 809 -3.04 -4.41 24.05
CA MET A 809 -2.99 -2.94 23.86
C MET A 809 -2.01 -2.54 22.77
N SER A 810 -2.06 -3.26 21.65
CA SER A 810 -1.15 -3.04 20.52
C SER A 810 -1.30 -1.64 19.92
N GLY A 811 -2.52 -1.09 19.88
CA GLY A 811 -2.80 0.27 19.42
C GLY A 811 -2.10 1.32 20.29
N LEU A 812 -2.23 1.22 21.61
CA LEU A 812 -1.58 2.13 22.56
C LEU A 812 -0.05 2.02 22.50
N GLY A 813 0.50 0.82 22.50
CA GLY A 813 1.94 0.59 22.37
C GLY A 813 2.48 1.10 21.04
N GLY A 814 1.72 0.95 19.95
CA GLY A 814 2.04 1.48 18.63
C GLY A 814 2.05 3.02 18.61
N LEU A 815 1.06 3.66 19.24
CA LEU A 815 0.97 5.10 19.41
C LEU A 815 2.20 5.65 20.15
N ILE A 816 2.53 5.10 21.32
CA ILE A 816 3.65 5.54 22.16
C ILE A 816 4.96 5.52 21.35
N ARG A 817 5.23 4.42 20.63
CA ARG A 817 6.42 4.31 19.79
C ARG A 817 6.44 5.36 18.67
N LYS A 818 5.31 5.60 17.99
CA LYS A 818 5.21 6.57 16.91
C LYS A 818 5.42 8.00 17.41
N CYS A 819 4.79 8.37 18.52
CA CYS A 819 4.94 9.70 19.10
C CYS A 819 6.38 9.97 19.55
N ARG A 820 7.04 8.97 20.14
CA ARG A 820 8.45 9.10 20.52
C ARG A 820 9.36 9.30 19.33
N VAL A 821 9.16 8.53 18.26
CA VAL A 821 10.01 8.59 17.06
C VAL A 821 9.76 9.85 16.24
N ASP A 822 8.49 10.23 16.06
CA ASP A 822 8.12 11.29 15.12
C ASP A 822 8.12 12.68 15.75
N PHE A 823 7.81 12.78 17.06
CA PHE A 823 7.65 14.05 17.76
C PHE A 823 8.64 14.26 18.91
N ASP A 824 9.43 13.26 19.28
CA ASP A 824 10.23 13.22 20.52
C ASP A 824 9.35 13.42 21.77
N VAL A 825 8.13 12.88 21.75
CA VAL A 825 7.14 12.95 22.82
C VAL A 825 6.99 11.59 23.47
N ASP A 826 7.21 11.53 24.79
CA ASP A 826 6.98 10.33 25.57
C ASP A 826 5.58 10.37 26.22
N ILE A 827 4.93 9.21 26.24
CA ILE A 827 3.64 8.99 26.90
C ILE A 827 3.87 7.97 28.01
N GLU A 828 3.73 8.43 29.25
CA GLU A 828 3.86 7.60 30.45
C GLU A 828 2.45 7.21 30.92
N ILE A 829 2.09 5.94 30.84
CA ILE A 829 0.77 5.46 31.24
C ILE A 829 0.88 4.06 31.84
N ASP A 830 0.22 3.82 32.97
CA ASP A 830 0.11 2.52 33.59
C ASP A 830 -1.25 1.89 33.26
N THR A 831 -1.22 0.74 32.63
CA THR A 831 -2.43 0.00 32.23
C THR A 831 -2.59 -1.33 32.99
N ARG A 832 -1.85 -1.55 34.07
CA ARG A 832 -1.86 -2.82 34.78
C ARG A 832 -3.24 -3.19 35.31
N GLU A 833 -4.00 -2.25 35.85
CA GLU A 833 -5.32 -2.51 36.43
C GLU A 833 -6.36 -2.86 35.34
N ILE A 834 -6.23 -2.31 34.12
CA ILE A 834 -7.06 -2.72 32.99
C ILE A 834 -6.69 -4.13 32.51
N ARG A 835 -5.39 -4.49 32.56
CA ARG A 835 -4.87 -5.77 32.07
C ARG A 835 -5.02 -6.92 33.10
N THR A 836 -5.06 -6.59 34.40
CA THR A 836 -5.23 -7.58 35.46
C THR A 836 -6.67 -8.04 35.47
N ARG A 837 -6.88 -9.34 35.36
CA ARG A 837 -8.20 -9.96 35.34
C ARG A 837 -8.37 -10.86 36.54
N ASP A 838 -9.58 -10.93 37.04
CA ASP A 838 -10.00 -11.90 38.03
C ASP A 838 -10.30 -13.29 37.42
N ALA A 839 -10.72 -14.25 38.26
CA ALA A 839 -11.09 -15.60 37.83
C ALA A 839 -12.28 -15.60 36.83
N ASN A 840 -13.11 -14.56 36.82
CA ASN A 840 -14.25 -14.38 35.93
C ASN A 840 -13.91 -13.58 34.66
N SER A 841 -12.62 -13.27 34.48
CA SER A 841 -12.11 -12.45 33.35
C SER A 841 -12.52 -10.97 33.38
N TYR A 842 -12.91 -10.43 34.54
CA TYR A 842 -13.17 -9.00 34.73
C TYR A 842 -11.86 -8.26 35.01
N SER A 843 -11.72 -7.07 34.43
CA SER A 843 -10.64 -6.13 34.71
C SER A 843 -10.86 -5.43 36.05
N ARG A 844 -9.80 -4.89 36.63
CA ARG A 844 -9.94 -4.09 37.85
C ARG A 844 -10.34 -2.64 37.60
N ALA A 845 -10.08 -2.14 36.40
CA ALA A 845 -10.45 -0.79 36.00
C ALA A 845 -10.83 -0.74 34.51
N HIS A 846 -11.60 0.30 34.13
CA HIS A 846 -11.93 0.61 32.75
C HIS A 846 -10.99 1.64 32.11
N CYS A 847 -10.28 2.40 32.92
CA CYS A 847 -9.52 3.54 32.46
C CYS A 847 -8.13 3.60 33.10
N ALA A 848 -7.25 4.33 32.44
CA ALA A 848 -5.93 4.65 32.93
C ALA A 848 -5.61 6.11 32.61
N LEU A 849 -4.87 6.76 33.51
CA LEU A 849 -4.41 8.12 33.33
C LEU A 849 -2.93 8.12 32.96
N GLY A 850 -2.59 8.79 31.87
CA GLY A 850 -1.22 8.94 31.39
C GLY A 850 -0.79 10.39 31.31
N ARG A 851 0.52 10.58 31.38
CA ARG A 851 1.16 11.89 31.18
C ARG A 851 1.84 11.92 29.81
N VAL A 852 1.63 12.98 29.07
CA VAL A 852 2.22 13.22 27.75
C VAL A 852 3.31 14.29 27.90
N ARG A 853 4.55 13.90 27.74
CA ARG A 853 5.69 14.80 27.89
C ARG A 853 6.03 15.45 26.55
N TYR A 854 5.50 16.63 26.34
CA TYR A 854 5.74 17.42 25.13
C TYR A 854 7.13 18.06 25.09
N ASP A 855 7.70 18.40 26.25
CA ASP A 855 9.08 18.85 26.39
C ASP A 855 9.69 18.19 27.62
N ARG A 856 10.85 17.56 27.46
CA ARG A 856 11.55 16.85 28.55
C ARG A 856 12.07 17.81 29.62
N ASN A 857 12.25 19.10 29.29
CA ASN A 857 12.85 20.12 30.15
C ASN A 857 11.81 21.05 30.80
N ASP A 858 10.56 21.00 30.35
CA ASP A 858 9.50 21.90 30.81
C ASP A 858 8.22 21.10 31.11
N ARG A 859 7.99 20.82 32.40
CA ARG A 859 6.82 20.09 32.88
C ARG A 859 5.51 20.87 32.76
N ASP A 860 5.59 22.19 32.69
CA ASP A 860 4.38 23.03 32.53
C ASP A 860 3.73 22.85 31.15
N GLN A 861 4.48 22.28 30.19
CA GLN A 861 3.97 21.89 28.88
C GLN A 861 3.40 20.47 28.84
N ASP A 862 3.50 19.67 29.92
CA ASP A 862 2.99 18.29 29.92
C ASP A 862 1.50 18.28 29.61
N GLY A 863 1.07 17.30 28.82
CA GLY A 863 -0.34 16.99 28.60
C GLY A 863 -0.75 15.74 29.38
N TYR A 864 -2.04 15.46 29.35
CA TYR A 864 -2.64 14.35 30.06
C TYR A 864 -3.50 13.51 29.12
N LEU A 865 -3.43 12.19 29.28
CA LEU A 865 -4.17 11.22 28.48
C LEU A 865 -5.08 10.40 29.39
N VAL A 866 -6.39 10.63 29.31
CA VAL A 866 -7.39 9.76 29.92
C VAL A 866 -7.73 8.67 28.90
N TYR A 867 -7.29 7.44 29.18
CA TYR A 867 -7.47 6.31 28.29
C TYR A 867 -8.61 5.43 28.80
N LEU A 868 -9.70 5.35 28.03
CA LEU A 868 -10.89 4.56 28.30
C LEU A 868 -10.86 3.31 27.42
N LYS A 869 -10.85 2.13 28.03
CA LYS A 869 -10.83 0.84 27.34
C LYS A 869 -12.17 0.14 27.46
N ALA A 870 -12.70 -0.41 26.38
CA ALA A 870 -13.83 -1.31 26.41
C ALA A 870 -13.43 -2.59 27.20
N SER A 871 -13.75 -2.60 28.49
CA SER A 871 -13.47 -3.67 29.46
C SER A 871 -14.69 -3.86 30.35
N LEU A 872 -14.73 -4.93 31.10
CA LEU A 872 -15.76 -5.24 32.10
C LEU A 872 -15.13 -5.36 33.47
N THR A 873 -15.76 -4.79 34.50
CA THR A 873 -15.33 -4.84 35.92
C THR A 873 -16.29 -5.61 36.81
N GLY A 874 -17.48 -5.95 36.31
CA GLY A 874 -18.49 -6.73 37.02
C GLY A 874 -19.50 -5.88 37.80
N ASP A 875 -19.40 -4.56 37.72
CA ASP A 875 -20.33 -3.58 38.34
C ASP A 875 -21.27 -2.92 37.28
N GLU A 876 -21.23 -3.42 36.05
CA GLU A 876 -22.10 -2.94 34.96
C GLU A 876 -23.58 -3.27 35.22
N ASP A 877 -24.46 -2.56 34.54
CA ASP A 877 -25.91 -2.79 34.57
C ASP A 877 -26.25 -4.25 34.18
N GLY A 878 -27.34 -4.77 34.72
CA GLY A 878 -27.73 -6.18 34.54
C GLY A 878 -27.94 -6.63 33.09
N ASP A 879 -28.35 -5.72 32.20
CA ASP A 879 -28.49 -5.97 30.76
C ASP A 879 -27.14 -6.22 30.07
N ILE A 880 -26.10 -5.48 30.48
CA ILE A 880 -24.74 -5.64 29.98
C ILE A 880 -24.16 -6.98 30.43
N LEU A 881 -24.32 -7.30 31.74
CA LEU A 881 -23.83 -8.56 32.32
C LEU A 881 -24.56 -9.77 31.74
N GLN A 882 -25.88 -9.65 31.49
CA GLN A 882 -26.67 -10.68 30.81
C GLN A 882 -26.15 -10.92 29.37
N TYR A 883 -25.94 -9.86 28.59
CA TYR A 883 -25.40 -9.99 27.26
C TYR A 883 -23.99 -10.62 27.26
N LYS A 884 -23.13 -10.29 28.24
CA LYS A 884 -21.82 -10.94 28.43
C LYS A 884 -21.98 -12.42 28.69
N ALA A 885 -22.92 -12.83 29.52
CA ALA A 885 -23.13 -14.24 29.84
C ALA A 885 -23.54 -15.07 28.62
N GLU A 886 -24.31 -14.50 27.70
CA GLU A 886 -24.70 -15.15 26.43
C GLU A 886 -23.62 -15.04 25.35
N ASN A 887 -22.77 -14.02 25.39
CA ASN A 887 -21.80 -13.69 24.35
C ASN A 887 -20.37 -13.59 24.94
N ALA A 888 -19.71 -14.73 25.08
CA ALA A 888 -18.40 -14.83 25.73
C ALA A 888 -17.32 -13.89 25.16
N ALA A 889 -17.36 -13.57 23.84
CA ALA A 889 -16.43 -12.66 23.19
C ALA A 889 -16.70 -11.17 23.47
N PHE A 890 -17.85 -10.80 24.06
CA PHE A 890 -18.13 -9.41 24.45
C PHE A 890 -17.19 -8.96 25.57
N PRO A 891 -16.60 -7.74 25.54
CA PRO A 891 -16.80 -6.63 24.60
C PRO A 891 -15.81 -6.63 23.42
N HIS A 892 -15.15 -7.76 23.11
CA HIS A 892 -14.13 -7.86 22.06
C HIS A 892 -14.57 -8.73 20.86
N GLN A 893 -15.88 -8.77 20.57
CA GLN A 893 -16.40 -9.45 19.39
C GLN A 893 -15.71 -8.99 18.12
N SER A 894 -15.65 -9.86 17.10
CA SER A 894 -14.87 -9.61 15.88
C SER A 894 -15.24 -8.31 15.18
N THR A 895 -14.23 -7.55 14.76
CA THR A 895 -14.43 -6.35 13.91
C THR A 895 -15.00 -6.70 12.53
N ALA A 896 -14.92 -7.96 12.08
CA ALA A 896 -15.56 -8.43 10.87
C ALA A 896 -17.10 -8.44 10.97
N ASP A 897 -17.64 -8.50 12.19
CA ASP A 897 -19.05 -8.36 12.44
C ASP A 897 -19.47 -6.89 12.31
N GLN A 898 -20.18 -6.60 11.21
CA GLN A 898 -20.71 -5.27 10.86
C GLN A 898 -22.24 -5.26 10.81
N PHE A 899 -22.90 -6.26 11.46
CA PHE A 899 -24.34 -6.50 11.40
C PHE A 899 -24.96 -6.58 12.78
N PHE A 900 -24.78 -5.53 13.58
CA PHE A 900 -25.28 -5.49 14.95
C PHE A 900 -26.81 -5.57 15.02
N ASP A 901 -27.31 -6.44 15.86
CA ASP A 901 -28.71 -6.45 16.28
C ASP A 901 -28.96 -5.42 17.41
N GLU A 902 -30.20 -5.33 17.85
CA GLU A 902 -30.59 -4.36 18.87
C GLU A 902 -29.91 -4.64 20.21
N SER A 903 -29.82 -5.91 20.63
CA SER A 903 -29.20 -6.30 21.91
C SER A 903 -27.70 -5.98 21.90
N GLN A 904 -27.02 -6.32 20.82
CA GLN A 904 -25.61 -6.04 20.65
C GLN A 904 -25.34 -4.51 20.62
N PHE A 905 -26.16 -3.77 19.86
CA PHE A 905 -26.06 -2.32 19.76
C PHE A 905 -26.20 -1.67 21.15
N GLU A 906 -27.27 -2.00 21.92
CA GLU A 906 -27.53 -1.40 23.21
C GLU A 906 -26.49 -1.79 24.26
N SER A 907 -26.02 -3.03 24.27
CA SER A 907 -25.00 -3.48 25.21
C SER A 907 -23.68 -2.71 25.06
N TYR A 908 -23.21 -2.51 23.82
CA TYR A 908 -22.01 -1.69 23.60
C TYR A 908 -22.23 -0.21 23.92
N ARG A 909 -23.41 0.35 23.58
CA ARG A 909 -23.73 1.72 23.90
C ARG A 909 -23.77 1.97 25.41
N ARG A 910 -24.47 1.10 26.15
CA ARG A 910 -24.58 1.18 27.60
C ARG A 910 -23.24 0.98 28.29
N LEU A 911 -22.41 0.06 27.80
CA LEU A 911 -21.05 -0.13 28.30
C LEU A 911 -20.22 1.15 28.15
N GLY A 912 -20.24 1.79 26.97
CA GLY A 912 -19.55 3.07 26.76
C GLY A 912 -20.03 4.16 27.71
N GLN A 913 -21.35 4.23 27.95
CA GLN A 913 -21.96 5.19 28.87
C GLN A 913 -21.53 4.92 30.32
N HIS A 914 -21.53 3.66 30.75
CA HIS A 914 -21.08 3.23 32.08
C HIS A 914 -19.63 3.59 32.32
N ILE A 915 -18.73 3.23 31.39
CA ILE A 915 -17.29 3.50 31.51
C ILE A 915 -16.99 5.00 31.59
N ALA A 916 -17.62 5.80 30.77
CA ALA A 916 -17.39 7.24 30.80
C ALA A 916 -17.94 7.90 32.06
N LYS A 917 -19.10 7.47 32.55
CA LYS A 917 -19.62 7.94 33.84
C LYS A 917 -18.69 7.55 34.98
N SER A 918 -18.30 6.28 35.09
CA SER A 918 -17.38 5.77 36.13
C SER A 918 -16.04 6.53 36.10
N ALA A 919 -15.53 6.93 34.92
CA ALA A 919 -14.27 7.66 34.81
C ALA A 919 -14.35 9.13 35.24
N PHE A 920 -15.49 9.81 35.06
CA PHE A 920 -15.60 11.28 35.23
C PHE A 920 -16.63 11.73 36.28
N GLU A 921 -17.48 10.85 36.80
CA GLU A 921 -18.48 11.20 37.78
C GLU A 921 -17.81 11.42 39.14
N THR A 922 -17.85 12.65 39.67
CA THR A 922 -17.36 12.98 41.01
C THR A 922 -18.39 12.57 42.05
N ARG A 923 -17.97 11.94 43.16
CA ARG A 923 -18.84 11.44 44.24
C ARG A 923 -19.48 12.53 45.08
N GLU A 924 -19.13 13.82 44.93
CA GLU A 924 -19.77 14.89 45.66
C GLU A 924 -21.03 15.35 44.95
N PRO A 925 -22.23 15.19 45.54
CA PRO A 925 -23.47 15.66 44.97
C PRO A 925 -23.46 17.17 44.93
N GLY A 926 -23.52 17.78 43.76
CA GLY A 926 -23.66 19.24 43.59
C GLY A 926 -22.51 19.94 42.85
N THR A 927 -21.39 19.27 42.55
CA THR A 927 -20.31 19.85 41.74
C THR A 927 -20.50 19.51 40.26
N SER A 928 -21.33 20.26 39.60
CA SER A 928 -21.47 20.21 38.12
C SER A 928 -21.20 21.61 37.58
N PRO A 929 -20.55 21.72 36.39
CA PRO A 929 -19.97 20.70 35.52
C PRO A 929 -18.52 20.38 35.85
N VAL A 930 -18.09 19.14 35.55
CA VAL A 930 -16.66 18.73 35.60
C VAL A 930 -15.86 19.62 34.68
N ILE A 931 -14.86 20.31 35.21
CA ILE A 931 -13.93 21.12 34.42
C ILE A 931 -12.60 20.35 34.33
N LEU A 932 -12.18 20.06 33.11
CA LEU A 932 -10.86 19.50 32.91
C LEU A 932 -9.79 20.54 33.21
N SER A 933 -9.13 20.41 34.36
CA SER A 933 -8.05 21.29 34.84
C SER A 933 -6.88 20.49 35.32
N ASP A 934 -5.70 21.09 35.42
CA ASP A 934 -4.54 20.42 35.99
C ASP A 934 -4.79 19.97 37.42
N GLU A 935 -5.50 20.81 38.23
CA GLU A 935 -5.90 20.50 39.59
C GLU A 935 -6.79 19.24 39.66
N TRP A 936 -7.77 19.12 38.77
CA TRP A 936 -8.62 17.92 38.70
C TRP A 936 -7.82 16.66 38.35
N ILE A 937 -6.91 16.77 37.39
CA ILE A 937 -6.04 15.70 36.97
C ILE A 937 -5.05 15.34 38.10
N GLU A 938 -4.43 16.33 38.74
CA GLU A 938 -3.49 16.10 39.83
C GLU A 938 -4.16 15.50 41.03
N HIS A 939 -5.40 15.88 41.34
CA HIS A 939 -6.21 15.24 42.39
C HIS A 939 -6.45 13.74 42.08
N LEU A 940 -6.71 13.39 40.83
CA LEU A 940 -6.79 11.98 40.40
C LEU A 940 -5.44 11.28 40.50
N LEU A 941 -4.34 11.95 40.14
CA LEU A 941 -2.97 11.41 40.20
C LEU A 941 -2.48 11.20 41.63
N GLN A 942 -2.95 11.99 42.62
CA GLN A 942 -2.53 11.88 44.03
C GLN A 942 -3.34 10.86 44.84
N GLY A 943 -4.19 10.06 44.16
CA GLY A 943 -4.94 9.02 44.84
C GLY A 943 -6.08 9.55 45.72
N GLY A 944 -6.71 10.66 45.35
CA GLY A 944 -7.91 11.23 45.98
C GLY A 944 -9.11 10.27 46.06
N HIS A 945 -8.94 9.07 45.63
CA HIS A 945 -9.85 7.94 45.82
C HIS A 945 -9.10 6.78 46.42
N SER A 946 -9.17 6.63 47.74
CA SER A 946 -8.93 5.33 48.38
C SER A 946 -9.94 4.35 47.78
N PRO A 947 -9.48 3.27 47.15
CA PRO A 947 -10.39 2.30 46.59
C PRO A 947 -11.09 1.58 47.75
N SER A 948 -12.39 1.75 47.86
CA SER A 948 -13.16 0.66 48.48
C SER A 948 -13.13 -0.51 47.52
N PRO A 949 -13.00 -1.77 47.94
CA PRO A 949 -12.75 -2.92 47.06
C PRO A 949 -13.86 -3.28 46.07
N GLN A 950 -14.77 -2.39 45.75
CA GLN A 950 -16.00 -2.71 45.02
C GLN A 950 -16.40 -1.73 43.89
N MET A 951 -15.55 -0.78 43.45
CA MET A 951 -15.94 0.08 42.33
C MET A 951 -14.77 0.43 41.41
N GLY A 952 -14.94 0.15 40.10
CA GLY A 952 -13.99 0.36 39.04
C GLY A 952 -13.81 1.83 38.58
N GLY A 953 -13.21 2.66 39.44
CA GLY A 953 -12.80 4.00 39.04
C GLY A 953 -11.44 4.07 38.35
N CYS A 954 -11.10 5.21 37.73
CA CYS A 954 -9.77 5.45 37.19
C CYS A 954 -8.70 5.37 38.29
N GLN A 955 -7.75 4.44 38.18
CA GLN A 955 -6.59 4.36 39.08
C GLN A 955 -5.32 4.82 38.34
N VAL A 956 -4.41 5.45 39.10
CA VAL A 956 -3.15 6.04 38.66
C VAL A 956 -2.03 5.02 38.58
#